data_4a48272b80d44dfcb9fd77f3fa6d1596
#
_entry.id   4a48272b80d44dfcb9fd77f3fa6d1596
#
_cell.length_a   1.000
_cell.length_b   1.000
_cell.length_c   1.000
_cell.angle_alpha   90.00
_cell.angle_beta   90.00
_cell.angle_gamma   90.00
#
_symmetry.space_group_name_H-M   'P 1'
#
loop_
_entity.id
_entity.type
_entity.pdbx_description
1 polymer ?
#
loop_
_entity_poly.entity_id
_entity_poly.type
_entity_poly.pdbx_seq_one_letter_code
_entity_poly.pdbx_strand_id
1 'polypeptide(L)'
;MNKKIVMAALLGMSVMAVNAANEADGDSLRMEQLQEVVVKGVWVQKNAPFAVANIKKDELQKFSKTGKELPFLFSQTPGVLAWGENGLGTGTSYLRIRGAGDSRINVTLDGVPLNSPEDQAVFWANMNSYSSLLGGVQIQRGVGTSTNGDGAFGGTVALSSKTPSEKAGGEVNFSYGSYNTFNVGGAFSTGLLWNHLIFDGAYHETNTDGYIHGTSGRSGSYYGGLTWIDDKFTIRYKNIGNFEKTGQAWNAVTAGNDDLSLMDGTYGSKTGIKTYKDLYDVGLGRYNSLYEHFTYDADGKFVRDANGNYQTERYVMNNGEPWDKTTDNFWQNHNILSAAWNINENWSTTASLHYTHGYGYYKEFRYDNKIKKLGLPSPEFNGDALGGAKRTDWVRKKGLKQDTYGLVWNINYKDNDWDVIGGLSVQQFDGNHFGYVTYLSNDALRTLLMKNGDYQYYDSDAKKFDGNVFIKALYHLTDNWDAFADIQYRHVNYKTDGYNDKFIYDEDAYLYKKHYLDINEKHNFFNPKAGFSFHNGGHRAFASLALSHREPERNNYTDNGNYPAPKAESLLDYEMGYSYATPKWRAGATLYYMNYDNQLVQTGAKSDIGEPLTANVKDSYRTGIELTAGYDITPWLTVEGNAALSINKIKDFDEFVEDWDDWKDNPDAAKYHCDGNGDELRQFHYDNSTLAFSPSAILNGFLNFHYKGWQAVWHTGYVSRQYLDNTENKDRSLPAYSTTNVNLNYTLPLKAIGVKEAIFGVNLSNIFNARYANSGWVYSAIAESYGHTNDNRYYQIGFVPSAGFTAMGSITLRF
;
A
#
# COMPACT_ATOMS: atom_id res chain seq x y z
N MET A 1 19.84 -16.52 10.63
CA MET A 1 19.57 -17.97 10.80
C MET A 1 20.31 -18.75 9.72
N ASN A 2 20.94 -19.85 10.04
CA ASN A 2 21.86 -20.52 9.11
C ASN A 2 21.08 -21.21 7.96
N LYS A 3 21.39 -20.92 6.69
CA LYS A 3 20.71 -21.48 5.49
C LYS A 3 20.55 -23.02 5.53
N LYS A 4 21.46 -23.72 6.23
CA LYS A 4 21.41 -25.17 6.45
C LYS A 4 20.27 -25.62 7.38
N ILE A 5 19.83 -24.77 8.31
CA ILE A 5 18.75 -25.09 9.26
C ILE A 5 17.38 -24.97 8.57
N VAL A 6 17.21 -23.98 7.68
CA VAL A 6 15.97 -23.81 6.90
C VAL A 6 15.76 -24.97 5.92
N MET A 7 16.83 -25.41 5.26
CA MET A 7 16.77 -26.56 4.34
C MET A 7 16.55 -27.89 5.06
N ALA A 8 17.11 -28.06 6.26
CA ALA A 8 16.87 -29.23 7.10
C ALA A 8 15.46 -29.26 7.70
N ALA A 9 14.90 -28.09 8.06
CA ALA A 9 13.51 -27.97 8.52
C ALA A 9 12.51 -28.28 7.40
N LEU A 10 12.77 -27.80 6.18
CA LEU A 10 11.95 -28.08 5.00
C LEU A 10 12.00 -29.56 4.60
N LEU A 11 13.15 -30.21 4.70
CA LEU A 11 13.31 -31.66 4.48
C LEU A 11 12.71 -32.51 5.61
N GLY A 12 12.74 -32.01 6.86
CA GLY A 12 12.11 -32.69 8.01
C GLY A 12 10.57 -32.66 7.95
N MET A 13 10.00 -31.60 7.38
CA MET A 13 8.55 -31.48 7.20
C MET A 13 7.99 -32.47 6.16
N SER A 14 8.79 -32.86 5.15
CA SER A 14 8.35 -33.81 4.13
C SER A 14 8.28 -35.27 4.63
N VAL A 15 8.95 -35.61 5.73
CA VAL A 15 8.98 -36.97 6.28
C VAL A 15 7.80 -37.28 7.21
N MET A 16 7.17 -36.23 7.80
CA MET A 16 6.02 -36.43 8.70
C MET A 16 4.68 -36.65 7.97
N ALA A 17 4.59 -36.35 6.68
CA ALA A 17 3.35 -36.42 5.90
C ALA A 17 2.96 -37.84 5.38
N VAL A 18 3.73 -38.87 5.66
CA VAL A 18 3.61 -40.17 4.95
C VAL A 18 2.60 -41.14 5.59
N ASN A 19 2.10 -40.91 6.80
CA ASN A 19 1.33 -41.89 7.55
C ASN A 19 -0.17 -41.61 7.82
N ALA A 20 -0.82 -40.77 7.06
CA ALA A 20 -2.28 -40.60 7.18
C ALA A 20 -2.96 -40.95 5.85
N ALA A 21 -3.40 -42.15 5.71
CA ALA A 21 -4.21 -42.61 4.57
C ALA A 21 -5.64 -42.97 4.98
N ASN A 22 -6.61 -42.45 4.21
CA ASN A 22 -8.00 -42.89 3.99
C ASN A 22 -8.99 -42.71 5.13
N GLU A 23 -9.85 -41.67 4.97
CA GLU A 23 -11.29 -41.83 5.10
C GLU A 23 -12.06 -40.60 4.58
N ALA A 24 -13.10 -40.88 3.84
CA ALA A 24 -14.41 -40.24 3.57
C ALA A 24 -14.54 -38.76 3.14
N ASP A 25 -15.28 -38.58 2.03
CA ASP A 25 -15.70 -37.32 1.39
C ASP A 25 -16.73 -36.47 2.18
N GLY A 26 -17.18 -36.90 3.37
CA GLY A 26 -18.17 -36.19 4.16
C GLY A 26 -17.65 -35.01 5.01
N ASP A 27 -16.36 -35.00 5.34
CA ASP A 27 -15.80 -34.03 6.29
C ASP A 27 -15.33 -32.70 5.65
N SER A 28 -15.10 -32.69 4.33
CA SER A 28 -14.71 -31.45 3.60
C SER A 28 -15.83 -30.39 3.58
N LEU A 29 -17.09 -30.85 3.55
CA LEU A 29 -18.30 -30.00 3.60
C LEU A 29 -18.40 -29.23 4.93
N ARG A 30 -17.96 -29.82 6.01
CA ARG A 30 -17.99 -29.25 7.37
C ARG A 30 -17.09 -28.05 7.52
N MET A 31 -15.86 -28.17 7.07
CA MET A 31 -14.88 -27.05 7.09
C MET A 31 -15.29 -25.90 6.16
N GLU A 32 -15.81 -26.21 4.98
CA GLU A 32 -16.31 -25.20 4.05
C GLU A 32 -17.49 -24.42 4.65
N GLN A 33 -18.44 -25.09 5.30
CA GLN A 33 -19.57 -24.45 5.96
C GLN A 33 -19.15 -23.54 7.13
N LEU A 34 -18.19 -23.98 7.94
CA LEU A 34 -17.71 -23.18 9.08
C LEU A 34 -16.84 -22.01 8.62
N GLN A 35 -16.06 -22.17 7.55
CA GLN A 35 -15.33 -21.07 6.95
C GLN A 35 -16.28 -20.03 6.34
N GLU A 36 -17.36 -20.49 5.71
CA GLU A 36 -18.39 -19.59 5.19
C GLU A 36 -18.96 -18.66 6.28
N VAL A 37 -19.12 -19.16 7.50
CA VAL A 37 -19.57 -18.33 8.64
C VAL A 37 -18.57 -17.25 9.01
N VAL A 38 -17.27 -17.57 9.05
CA VAL A 38 -16.21 -16.57 9.35
C VAL A 38 -16.15 -15.49 8.30
N VAL A 39 -16.27 -15.86 7.03
CA VAL A 39 -16.17 -14.92 5.89
C VAL A 39 -17.43 -14.05 5.76
N LYS A 40 -18.62 -14.55 6.10
CA LYS A 40 -19.91 -13.83 5.96
C LYS A 40 -19.94 -12.47 6.66
N GLY A 41 -19.29 -12.33 7.80
CA GLY A 41 -19.27 -11.07 8.56
C GLY A 41 -18.59 -9.92 7.80
N VAL A 42 -17.68 -10.22 6.89
CA VAL A 42 -16.79 -9.25 6.22
C VAL A 42 -17.10 -9.11 4.74
N TRP A 43 -17.42 -10.20 4.06
CA TRP A 43 -17.72 -10.19 2.64
C TRP A 43 -19.11 -9.62 2.37
N VAL A 44 -19.24 -9.04 1.20
CA VAL A 44 -20.55 -8.61 0.67
C VAL A 44 -21.42 -9.84 0.49
N GLN A 45 -22.63 -9.79 1.03
CA GLN A 45 -23.65 -10.81 0.82
C GLN A 45 -23.90 -10.99 -0.69
N LYS A 46 -24.22 -12.23 -1.11
CA LYS A 46 -24.26 -12.62 -2.53
C LYS A 46 -25.04 -11.68 -3.44
N ASN A 47 -26.17 -11.17 -2.95
CA ASN A 47 -27.07 -10.31 -3.73
C ASN A 47 -27.02 -8.84 -3.29
N ALA A 48 -26.20 -8.46 -2.32
CA ALA A 48 -26.10 -7.07 -1.88
C ALA A 48 -25.67 -6.12 -3.00
N PRO A 49 -26.17 -4.88 -3.03
CA PRO A 49 -26.07 -3.97 -4.17
C PRO A 49 -24.73 -3.23 -4.22
N PHE A 50 -23.61 -3.96 -4.34
CA PHE A 50 -22.27 -3.38 -4.37
C PHE A 50 -21.41 -3.96 -5.48
N ALA A 51 -20.45 -3.13 -5.96
CA ALA A 51 -19.44 -3.51 -6.93
C ALA A 51 -18.30 -4.30 -6.27
N VAL A 52 -18.19 -5.59 -6.54
CA VAL A 52 -17.17 -6.46 -5.97
C VAL A 52 -16.35 -7.19 -7.03
N ALA A 53 -15.11 -7.50 -6.70
CA ALA A 53 -14.27 -8.44 -7.43
C ALA A 53 -13.73 -9.49 -6.45
N ASN A 54 -13.74 -10.75 -6.86
CA ASN A 54 -13.25 -11.86 -6.06
C ASN A 54 -12.02 -12.47 -6.72
N ILE A 55 -10.94 -12.60 -5.98
CA ILE A 55 -9.71 -13.28 -6.38
C ILE A 55 -9.68 -14.65 -5.70
N LYS A 56 -9.54 -15.69 -6.51
CA LYS A 56 -9.62 -17.08 -6.03
C LYS A 56 -8.26 -17.59 -5.55
N LYS A 57 -8.31 -18.66 -4.75
CA LYS A 57 -7.14 -19.35 -4.22
C LYS A 57 -6.10 -19.71 -5.30
N ASP A 58 -6.53 -20.20 -6.46
CA ASP A 58 -5.62 -20.60 -7.54
C ASP A 58 -4.85 -19.42 -8.12
N GLU A 59 -5.49 -18.25 -8.24
CA GLU A 59 -4.84 -17.02 -8.71
C GLU A 59 -3.80 -16.55 -7.70
N LEU A 60 -4.14 -16.55 -6.41
CA LEU A 60 -3.24 -16.22 -5.30
C LEU A 60 -2.03 -17.15 -5.25
N GLN A 61 -2.23 -18.45 -5.40
CA GLN A 61 -1.16 -19.45 -5.40
C GLN A 61 -0.20 -19.29 -6.58
N LYS A 62 -0.69 -18.97 -7.77
CA LYS A 62 0.14 -18.67 -8.94
C LYS A 62 0.90 -17.38 -8.74
N PHE A 63 0.22 -16.35 -8.23
CA PHE A 63 0.81 -15.05 -7.98
C PHE A 63 1.92 -15.11 -6.92
N SER A 64 1.77 -15.92 -5.88
CA SER A 64 2.79 -16.07 -4.81
C SER A 64 4.17 -16.50 -5.32
N LYS A 65 4.26 -17.08 -6.53
CA LYS A 65 5.51 -17.51 -7.16
C LYS A 65 6.23 -16.38 -7.89
N THR A 66 5.59 -15.24 -8.06
CA THR A 66 6.18 -14.08 -8.75
C THR A 66 7.10 -13.24 -7.86
N GLY A 67 7.04 -13.43 -6.54
CA GLY A 67 7.76 -12.62 -5.56
C GLY A 67 7.19 -11.20 -5.38
N LYS A 68 6.12 -10.83 -6.13
CA LYS A 68 5.47 -9.51 -6.04
C LYS A 68 4.46 -9.48 -4.90
N GLU A 69 4.22 -8.28 -4.39
CA GLU A 69 3.25 -8.01 -3.34
C GLU A 69 1.81 -7.93 -3.87
N LEU A 70 0.84 -8.17 -2.99
CA LEU A 70 -0.59 -8.28 -3.32
C LEU A 70 -1.16 -7.12 -4.16
N PRO A 71 -0.78 -5.83 -3.97
CA PRO A 71 -1.26 -4.74 -4.81
C PRO A 71 -1.13 -4.99 -6.31
N PHE A 72 -0.06 -5.64 -6.74
CA PHE A 72 0.17 -5.96 -8.16
C PHE A 72 -0.78 -7.03 -8.72
N LEU A 73 -1.36 -7.87 -7.87
CA LEU A 73 -2.46 -8.75 -8.26
C LEU A 73 -3.77 -7.96 -8.31
N PHE A 74 -4.01 -7.11 -7.32
CA PHE A 74 -5.24 -6.31 -7.25
C PHE A 74 -5.37 -5.32 -8.41
N SER A 75 -4.26 -4.84 -8.96
CA SER A 75 -4.25 -3.93 -10.13
C SER A 75 -4.83 -4.54 -11.41
N GLN A 76 -5.09 -5.84 -11.44
CA GLN A 76 -5.84 -6.49 -12.52
C GLN A 76 -7.36 -6.30 -12.41
N THR A 77 -7.84 -5.73 -11.30
CA THR A 77 -9.24 -5.37 -11.06
C THR A 77 -9.56 -4.00 -11.67
N PRO A 78 -10.79 -3.74 -12.17
CA PRO A 78 -11.17 -2.44 -12.72
C PRO A 78 -10.91 -1.29 -11.75
N GLY A 79 -10.32 -0.20 -12.23
CA GLY A 79 -10.09 1.01 -11.43
C GLY A 79 -9.04 0.91 -10.34
N VAL A 80 -8.23 -0.16 -10.33
CA VAL A 80 -7.17 -0.39 -9.36
C VAL A 80 -5.80 -0.15 -10.00
N LEU A 81 -4.95 0.60 -9.29
CA LEU A 81 -3.58 0.92 -9.68
C LEU A 81 -2.62 0.52 -8.55
N ALA A 82 -1.48 -0.06 -8.89
CA ALA A 82 -0.42 -0.41 -7.95
C ALA A 82 0.96 0.03 -8.45
N TRP A 83 1.84 0.37 -7.51
CA TRP A 83 3.24 0.68 -7.81
C TRP A 83 4.12 0.32 -6.62
N GLY A 84 5.44 0.29 -6.85
CA GLY A 84 6.43 0.01 -5.80
C GLY A 84 7.75 0.71 -6.08
N GLU A 85 8.43 1.12 -5.02
CA GLU A 85 9.60 2.00 -5.08
C GLU A 85 10.84 1.33 -5.66
N ASN A 86 11.02 0.03 -5.45
CA ASN A 86 12.20 -0.69 -5.95
C ASN A 86 12.12 -1.10 -7.43
N GLY A 87 10.98 -0.84 -8.09
CA GLY A 87 10.73 -1.13 -9.50
C GLY A 87 10.39 -2.58 -9.84
N LEU A 88 10.42 -3.51 -8.89
CA LEU A 88 10.10 -4.94 -9.09
C LEU A 88 8.77 -5.36 -8.49
N GLY A 89 8.19 -4.54 -7.61
CA GLY A 89 6.98 -4.86 -6.87
C GLY A 89 7.22 -5.72 -5.65
N THR A 90 8.42 -5.64 -5.09
CA THR A 90 8.84 -6.20 -3.80
C THR A 90 9.40 -5.08 -2.94
N GLY A 91 9.14 -5.07 -1.64
CA GLY A 91 9.52 -3.96 -0.76
C GLY A 91 8.37 -2.96 -0.60
N THR A 92 8.62 -1.65 -0.57
CA THR A 92 7.56 -0.67 -0.37
C THR A 92 6.65 -0.55 -1.60
N SER A 93 5.40 -1.01 -1.48
CA SER A 93 4.39 -0.92 -2.53
C SER A 93 3.09 -0.30 -2.04
N TYR A 94 2.28 0.18 -2.99
CA TYR A 94 1.11 1.01 -2.75
C TYR A 94 -0.04 0.59 -3.66
N LEU A 95 -1.27 0.96 -3.24
CA LEU A 95 -2.52 0.64 -3.90
C LEU A 95 -3.40 1.89 -4.03
N ARG A 96 -4.11 2.04 -5.15
CA ARG A 96 -5.21 2.99 -5.32
C ARG A 96 -6.42 2.30 -5.89
N ILE A 97 -7.59 2.61 -5.35
CA ILE A 97 -8.88 2.15 -5.88
C ILE A 97 -9.68 3.38 -6.29
N ARG A 98 -10.09 3.48 -7.57
CA ARG A 98 -10.79 4.66 -8.13
C ARG A 98 -10.06 5.98 -7.83
N GLY A 99 -8.70 5.94 -7.74
CA GLY A 99 -7.86 7.08 -7.38
C GLY A 99 -7.76 7.38 -5.89
N ALA A 100 -8.51 6.71 -5.02
CA ALA A 100 -8.34 6.80 -3.56
C ALA A 100 -7.11 6.00 -3.12
N GLY A 101 -6.23 6.62 -2.34
CA GLY A 101 -4.96 6.01 -1.87
C GLY A 101 -5.14 5.03 -0.71
N ASP A 102 -4.04 4.40 -0.31
CA ASP A 102 -3.98 3.32 0.69
C ASP A 102 -4.68 3.64 2.00
N SER A 103 -4.53 4.85 2.51
CA SER A 103 -5.15 5.27 3.78
C SER A 103 -6.68 5.42 3.72
N ARG A 104 -7.27 5.31 2.53
CA ARG A 104 -8.71 5.31 2.29
C ARG A 104 -9.26 3.93 1.94
N ILE A 105 -8.43 2.90 2.08
CA ILE A 105 -8.78 1.51 1.78
C ILE A 105 -8.73 0.71 3.08
N ASN A 106 -9.88 0.17 3.48
CA ASN A 106 -9.95 -0.73 4.64
C ASN A 106 -9.47 -2.12 4.24
N VAL A 107 -8.53 -2.67 5.00
CA VAL A 107 -8.00 -4.02 4.77
C VAL A 107 -8.22 -4.88 6.01
N THR A 108 -8.81 -6.05 5.83
CA THR A 108 -9.05 -7.00 6.92
C THR A 108 -8.53 -8.40 6.59
N LEU A 109 -8.12 -9.16 7.60
CA LEU A 109 -7.84 -10.59 7.50
C LEU A 109 -8.83 -11.35 8.38
N ASP A 110 -9.72 -12.15 7.76
CA ASP A 110 -10.79 -12.86 8.44
C ASP A 110 -11.62 -11.94 9.36
N GLY A 111 -11.82 -10.68 8.94
CA GLY A 111 -12.54 -9.65 9.67
C GLY A 111 -11.73 -8.86 10.70
N VAL A 112 -10.49 -9.24 10.96
CA VAL A 112 -9.60 -8.49 11.84
C VAL A 112 -8.94 -7.35 11.04
N PRO A 113 -9.03 -6.08 11.49
CA PRO A 113 -8.40 -4.95 10.83
C PRO A 113 -6.88 -5.08 10.76
N LEU A 114 -6.28 -4.74 9.62
CA LEU A 114 -4.84 -4.79 9.38
C LEU A 114 -4.22 -3.41 9.14
N ASN A 115 -5.03 -2.38 8.90
CA ASN A 115 -4.51 -1.03 8.71
C ASN A 115 -3.76 -0.57 9.97
N SER A 116 -2.61 0.09 9.78
CA SER A 116 -1.94 0.82 10.85
C SER A 116 -2.92 1.84 11.43
N PRO A 117 -3.18 1.87 12.75
CA PRO A 117 -4.20 2.76 13.29
C PRO A 117 -3.90 4.25 13.09
N GLU A 118 -2.64 4.67 13.01
CA GLU A 118 -2.25 6.07 12.83
C GLU A 118 -2.19 6.49 11.37
N ASP A 119 -1.61 5.63 10.50
CA ASP A 119 -1.44 5.92 9.07
C ASP A 119 -2.68 5.51 8.26
N GLN A 120 -3.58 4.72 8.87
CA GLN A 120 -4.80 4.18 8.27
C GLN A 120 -4.54 3.40 6.96
N ALA A 121 -3.31 2.95 6.77
CA ALA A 121 -2.83 2.22 5.60
C ALA A 121 -2.22 0.88 5.99
N VAL A 122 -2.11 -0.01 5.04
CA VAL A 122 -1.35 -1.26 5.17
C VAL A 122 -0.01 -1.09 4.50
N PHE A 123 1.05 -1.44 5.20
CA PHE A 123 2.39 -1.55 4.62
C PHE A 123 2.54 -2.93 3.97
N TRP A 124 2.31 -3.00 2.65
CA TRP A 124 2.27 -4.27 1.91
C TRP A 124 3.60 -5.03 1.93
N ALA A 125 4.72 -4.34 2.11
CA ALA A 125 6.03 -4.94 2.31
C ALA A 125 6.06 -5.91 3.50
N ASN A 126 5.35 -5.56 4.59
CA ASN A 126 5.18 -6.43 5.75
C ASN A 126 4.32 -7.67 5.46
N MET A 127 3.62 -7.71 4.33
CA MET A 127 2.69 -8.76 3.92
C MET A 127 3.13 -9.47 2.63
N ASN A 128 4.39 -9.38 2.24
CA ASN A 128 4.90 -9.86 0.96
C ASN A 128 4.48 -11.32 0.65
N SER A 129 4.44 -12.18 1.63
CA SER A 129 4.13 -13.59 1.43
C SER A 129 2.67 -13.97 1.67
N TYR A 130 1.78 -13.03 1.94
CA TYR A 130 0.38 -13.33 2.29
C TYR A 130 -0.39 -14.00 1.16
N SER A 131 -0.06 -13.74 -0.11
CA SER A 131 -0.66 -14.46 -1.24
C SER A 131 -0.58 -15.98 -1.10
N SER A 132 0.45 -16.50 -0.43
CA SER A 132 0.61 -17.93 -0.14
C SER A 132 -0.25 -18.42 1.02
N LEU A 133 -0.69 -17.54 1.92
CA LEU A 133 -1.46 -17.83 3.12
C LEU A 133 -2.97 -17.67 2.92
N LEU A 134 -3.39 -17.01 1.83
CA LEU A 134 -4.78 -16.67 1.58
C LEU A 134 -5.51 -17.75 0.79
N GLY A 135 -6.80 -17.94 1.14
CA GLY A 135 -7.76 -18.76 0.42
C GLY A 135 -8.63 -17.98 -0.56
N GLY A 136 -8.72 -16.67 -0.38
CA GLY A 136 -9.47 -15.77 -1.26
C GLY A 136 -9.31 -14.31 -0.86
N VAL A 137 -9.65 -13.41 -1.77
CA VAL A 137 -9.72 -11.97 -1.53
C VAL A 137 -10.97 -11.43 -2.17
N GLN A 138 -11.69 -10.58 -1.46
CA GLN A 138 -12.77 -9.78 -2.03
C GLN A 138 -12.38 -8.31 -2.00
N ILE A 139 -12.46 -7.65 -3.15
CA ILE A 139 -12.23 -6.21 -3.31
C ILE A 139 -13.58 -5.55 -3.56
N GLN A 140 -14.01 -4.72 -2.63
CA GLN A 140 -15.15 -3.82 -2.76
C GLN A 140 -14.62 -2.46 -3.19
N ARG A 141 -15.13 -1.92 -4.28
CA ARG A 141 -14.76 -0.59 -4.77
C ARG A 141 -15.79 0.43 -4.30
N GLY A 142 -15.35 1.64 -3.95
CA GLY A 142 -16.20 2.64 -3.28
C GLY A 142 -16.43 2.35 -1.81
N VAL A 143 -17.48 2.91 -1.22
CA VAL A 143 -17.76 2.79 0.21
C VAL A 143 -18.08 1.35 0.62
N GLY A 144 -18.80 0.61 -0.20
CA GLY A 144 -19.15 -0.78 0.10
C GLY A 144 -20.05 -0.95 1.33
N THR A 145 -20.11 -2.20 1.84
CA THR A 145 -20.86 -2.52 3.09
C THR A 145 -20.03 -2.18 4.32
N SER A 146 -20.69 -2.01 5.46
CA SER A 146 -20.01 -1.90 6.74
C SER A 146 -19.24 -3.18 7.07
N THR A 147 -18.03 -2.97 7.56
CA THR A 147 -17.12 -4.03 8.00
C THR A 147 -16.50 -3.64 9.33
N ASN A 148 -15.69 -4.52 9.90
CA ASN A 148 -14.91 -4.21 11.09
C ASN A 148 -13.71 -3.30 10.72
N GLY A 149 -13.26 -2.48 11.64
CA GLY A 149 -12.10 -1.60 11.48
C GLY A 149 -12.44 -0.24 10.90
N ASP A 150 -11.46 0.37 10.23
CA ASP A 150 -11.58 1.71 9.69
C ASP A 150 -12.73 1.81 8.69
N GLY A 151 -13.37 2.96 8.64
CA GLY A 151 -14.44 3.20 7.69
C GLY A 151 -13.94 3.05 6.25
N ALA A 152 -14.54 2.15 5.48
CA ALA A 152 -14.27 2.07 4.05
C ALA A 152 -14.65 3.39 3.38
N PHE A 153 -13.71 4.02 2.72
CA PHE A 153 -13.89 5.33 2.11
C PHE A 153 -13.60 5.31 0.60
N GLY A 154 -12.54 4.65 0.18
CA GLY A 154 -12.21 4.43 -1.23
C GLY A 154 -12.44 2.99 -1.67
N GLY A 155 -12.39 2.06 -0.74
CA GLY A 155 -12.58 0.63 -1.00
C GLY A 155 -12.34 -0.22 0.24
N THR A 156 -12.68 -1.51 0.12
CA THR A 156 -12.35 -2.53 1.12
C THR A 156 -11.67 -3.71 0.45
N VAL A 157 -10.59 -4.19 1.05
CA VAL A 157 -9.90 -5.43 0.69
C VAL A 157 -10.06 -6.43 1.82
N ALA A 158 -10.97 -7.37 1.65
CA ALA A 158 -11.22 -8.44 2.62
C ALA A 158 -10.41 -9.68 2.25
N LEU A 159 -9.38 -9.94 3.03
CA LEU A 159 -8.51 -11.11 2.90
C LEU A 159 -9.10 -12.27 3.72
N SER A 160 -9.13 -13.45 3.14
CA SER A 160 -9.53 -14.68 3.83
C SER A 160 -8.34 -15.63 3.90
N SER A 161 -8.00 -16.10 5.09
CA SER A 161 -6.94 -17.09 5.26
C SER A 161 -7.34 -18.45 4.65
N LYS A 162 -6.36 -19.26 4.24
CA LYS A 162 -6.61 -20.62 3.77
C LYS A 162 -7.36 -21.42 4.83
N THR A 163 -8.33 -22.21 4.38
CA THR A 163 -8.94 -23.26 5.20
C THR A 163 -7.87 -24.30 5.53
N PRO A 164 -7.70 -24.70 6.79
CA PRO A 164 -6.85 -25.82 7.14
C PRO A 164 -7.28 -27.07 6.39
N SER A 165 -6.33 -27.86 5.92
CA SER A 165 -6.62 -29.10 5.19
C SER A 165 -6.93 -30.24 6.18
N GLU A 166 -8.04 -30.94 5.99
CA GLU A 166 -8.38 -32.16 6.73
C GLU A 166 -7.49 -33.34 6.34
N LYS A 167 -6.88 -33.28 5.16
CA LYS A 167 -5.91 -34.29 4.69
C LYS A 167 -4.48 -33.81 4.95
N ALA A 168 -3.64 -34.70 5.47
CA ALA A 168 -2.24 -34.41 5.63
C ALA A 168 -1.59 -34.14 4.27
N GLY A 169 -0.70 -33.14 4.24
CA GLY A 169 -0.02 -32.79 3.02
C GLY A 169 0.80 -31.52 3.19
N GLY A 170 1.48 -31.15 2.12
CA GLY A 170 2.31 -29.94 2.10
C GLY A 170 2.75 -29.57 0.71
N GLU A 171 3.35 -28.40 0.63
CA GLU A 171 3.99 -27.93 -0.60
C GLU A 171 5.31 -27.24 -0.27
N VAL A 172 6.27 -27.34 -1.18
CA VAL A 172 7.48 -26.53 -1.18
C VAL A 172 7.61 -25.85 -2.53
N ASN A 173 8.04 -24.60 -2.54
CA ASN A 173 8.27 -23.85 -3.77
C ASN A 173 9.60 -23.15 -3.75
N PHE A 174 10.15 -23.00 -4.93
CA PHE A 174 11.35 -22.24 -5.22
C PHE A 174 11.13 -21.44 -6.51
N SER A 175 11.56 -20.18 -6.50
CA SER A 175 11.55 -19.35 -7.70
C SER A 175 12.85 -18.55 -7.77
N TYR A 176 13.35 -18.32 -8.99
CA TYR A 176 14.54 -17.50 -9.24
C TYR A 176 14.39 -16.73 -10.54
N GLY A 177 14.89 -15.49 -10.57
CA GLY A 177 14.76 -14.65 -11.74
C GLY A 177 15.63 -13.40 -11.76
N SER A 178 15.21 -12.44 -12.56
CA SER A 178 15.89 -11.16 -12.79
C SER A 178 16.23 -10.44 -11.50
N TYR A 179 17.37 -9.72 -11.49
CA TYR A 179 17.88 -8.99 -10.32
C TYR A 179 18.12 -9.90 -9.11
N ASN A 180 18.58 -11.13 -9.36
CA ASN A 180 18.80 -12.16 -8.35
C ASN A 180 17.60 -12.35 -7.43
N THR A 181 16.39 -12.06 -7.93
CA THR A 181 15.18 -12.25 -7.15
C THR A 181 14.95 -13.72 -6.91
N PHE A 182 14.86 -14.07 -5.64
CA PHE A 182 14.75 -15.46 -5.19
C PHE A 182 13.60 -15.53 -4.17
N ASN A 183 12.71 -16.49 -4.38
CA ASN A 183 11.59 -16.74 -3.48
C ASN A 183 11.61 -18.20 -3.08
N VAL A 184 11.49 -18.47 -1.79
CA VAL A 184 11.37 -19.80 -1.23
C VAL A 184 10.20 -19.87 -0.26
N GLY A 185 9.47 -20.96 -0.31
CA GLY A 185 8.37 -21.16 0.62
C GLY A 185 8.05 -22.63 0.83
N GLY A 186 7.33 -22.89 1.90
CA GLY A 186 6.77 -24.17 2.21
C GLY A 186 5.58 -24.05 3.13
N ALA A 187 4.63 -24.96 2.99
CA ALA A 187 3.47 -25.07 3.85
C ALA A 187 3.14 -26.52 4.11
N PHE A 188 2.57 -26.81 5.26
CA PHE A 188 2.14 -28.14 5.62
C PHE A 188 0.85 -28.11 6.43
N SER A 189 0.12 -29.22 6.43
CA SER A 189 -0.97 -29.51 7.34
C SER A 189 -0.85 -30.95 7.83
N THR A 190 -1.13 -31.18 9.10
CA THR A 190 -1.20 -32.54 9.67
C THR A 190 -2.40 -33.32 9.18
N GLY A 191 -3.38 -32.61 8.58
CA GLY A 191 -4.70 -33.18 8.44
C GLY A 191 -5.41 -33.28 9.79
N LEU A 192 -6.59 -33.90 9.79
CA LEU A 192 -7.43 -34.05 10.97
C LEU A 192 -6.84 -35.12 11.90
N LEU A 193 -6.39 -34.68 13.07
CA LEU A 193 -5.92 -35.56 14.14
C LEU A 193 -7.08 -35.77 15.13
N TRP A 194 -7.30 -37.06 15.52
CA TRP A 194 -8.34 -37.45 16.48
C TRP A 194 -9.74 -36.89 16.15
N ASN A 195 -10.01 -36.70 14.84
CA ASN A 195 -11.28 -36.17 14.32
C ASN A 195 -11.61 -34.72 14.71
N HIS A 196 -10.69 -33.98 15.34
CA HIS A 196 -10.95 -32.65 15.83
C HIS A 196 -9.84 -31.65 15.62
N LEU A 197 -8.58 -32.08 15.61
CA LEU A 197 -7.46 -31.15 15.70
C LEU A 197 -6.67 -31.09 14.39
N ILE A 198 -6.40 -29.88 13.90
CA ILE A 198 -5.48 -29.65 12.77
C ILE A 198 -4.36 -28.70 13.22
N PHE A 199 -3.16 -29.07 12.89
CA PHE A 199 -1.99 -28.20 12.99
C PHE A 199 -1.49 -27.89 11.59
N ASP A 200 -1.36 -26.60 11.25
CA ASP A 200 -0.86 -26.15 9.96
C ASP A 200 0.20 -25.07 10.12
N GLY A 201 1.13 -25.00 9.20
CA GLY A 201 2.22 -24.04 9.23
C GLY A 201 2.73 -23.69 7.85
N ALA A 202 3.34 -22.51 7.75
CA ALA A 202 3.97 -22.05 6.52
C ALA A 202 5.15 -21.12 6.80
N TYR A 203 6.07 -21.08 5.86
CA TYR A 203 7.16 -20.12 5.80
C TYR A 203 7.36 -19.65 4.38
N HIS A 204 7.56 -18.36 4.20
CA HIS A 204 7.86 -17.74 2.92
C HIS A 204 8.89 -16.65 3.07
N GLU A 205 9.80 -16.53 2.10
CA GLU A 205 10.83 -15.50 2.05
C GLU A 205 11.13 -15.13 0.62
N THR A 206 11.24 -13.82 0.37
CA THR A 206 11.70 -13.23 -0.89
C THR A 206 12.96 -12.41 -0.64
N ASN A 207 13.96 -12.56 -1.48
CA ASN A 207 15.16 -11.73 -1.54
C ASN A 207 15.34 -11.20 -2.95
N THR A 208 15.87 -9.99 -3.10
CA THR A 208 16.12 -9.37 -4.40
C THR A 208 17.23 -8.35 -4.30
N ASP A 209 17.94 -8.10 -5.41
CA ASP A 209 18.87 -6.97 -5.51
C ASP A 209 18.12 -5.65 -5.76
N GLY A 210 16.85 -5.72 -6.19
CA GLY A 210 16.05 -4.56 -6.59
C GLY A 210 16.43 -4.03 -7.98
N TYR A 211 15.52 -3.32 -8.62
CA TYR A 211 15.81 -2.64 -9.89
C TYR A 211 16.54 -1.32 -9.68
N ILE A 212 16.11 -0.51 -8.73
CA ILE A 212 16.75 0.76 -8.38
C ILE A 212 18.02 0.48 -7.56
N HIS A 213 19.08 1.28 -7.74
CA HIS A 213 20.34 1.10 -7.00
C HIS A 213 20.10 1.22 -5.49
N GLY A 214 20.75 0.36 -4.70
CA GLY A 214 20.62 0.35 -3.24
C GLY A 214 19.30 -0.19 -2.70
N THR A 215 18.40 -0.77 -3.53
CA THR A 215 17.10 -1.30 -3.09
C THR A 215 17.10 -2.82 -2.88
N SER A 216 18.25 -3.44 -2.74
CA SER A 216 18.30 -4.85 -2.36
C SER A 216 17.62 -5.08 -1.02
N GLY A 217 16.84 -6.15 -0.92
CA GLY A 217 16.03 -6.39 0.26
C GLY A 217 15.67 -7.84 0.48
N ARG A 218 15.14 -8.07 1.68
CA ARG A 218 14.65 -9.35 2.15
C ARG A 218 13.38 -9.14 2.95
N SER A 219 12.33 -9.87 2.61
CA SER A 219 11.08 -9.86 3.37
C SER A 219 10.45 -11.25 3.38
N GLY A 220 9.63 -11.52 4.38
CA GLY A 220 8.97 -12.81 4.47
C GLY A 220 8.00 -12.90 5.64
N SER A 221 7.36 -14.06 5.74
CA SER A 221 6.44 -14.38 6.82
C SER A 221 6.57 -15.83 7.25
N TYR A 222 6.21 -16.07 8.51
CA TYR A 222 5.93 -17.39 9.03
C TYR A 222 4.51 -17.43 9.59
N TYR A 223 3.92 -18.59 9.51
CA TYR A 223 2.56 -18.84 9.97
C TYR A 223 2.50 -20.15 10.77
N GLY A 224 1.80 -20.12 11.88
CA GLY A 224 1.42 -21.30 12.66
C GLY A 224 -0.06 -21.23 12.98
N GLY A 225 -0.79 -22.29 12.68
CA GLY A 225 -2.21 -22.43 12.93
C GLY A 225 -2.51 -23.65 13.78
N LEU A 226 -3.45 -23.48 14.71
CA LEU A 226 -4.02 -24.57 15.49
C LEU A 226 -5.53 -24.45 15.41
N THR A 227 -6.20 -25.47 14.87
CA THR A 227 -7.64 -25.47 14.67
C THR A 227 -8.26 -26.66 15.38
N TRP A 228 -9.22 -26.39 16.25
CA TRP A 228 -10.15 -27.37 16.79
C TRP A 228 -11.46 -27.26 16.03
N ILE A 229 -11.97 -28.38 15.53
CA ILE A 229 -13.22 -28.46 14.78
C ILE A 229 -14.16 -29.46 15.41
N ASP A 230 -15.42 -29.06 15.51
CA ASP A 230 -16.55 -29.90 15.92
C ASP A 230 -17.73 -29.72 14.97
N ASP A 231 -18.84 -30.44 15.14
CA ASP A 231 -20.01 -30.38 14.25
C ASP A 231 -20.62 -28.98 14.12
N LYS A 232 -20.59 -28.19 15.19
CA LYS A 232 -21.25 -26.89 15.28
C LYS A 232 -20.30 -25.73 15.53
N PHE A 233 -19.06 -25.98 15.96
CA PHE A 233 -18.13 -24.91 16.28
C PHE A 233 -16.71 -25.21 15.84
N THR A 234 -15.99 -24.13 15.59
CA THR A 234 -14.55 -24.16 15.31
C THR A 234 -13.86 -23.13 16.17
N ILE A 235 -12.73 -23.48 16.76
CA ILE A 235 -11.81 -22.53 17.40
C ILE A 235 -10.50 -22.60 16.65
N ARG A 236 -9.99 -21.44 16.22
CA ARG A 236 -8.73 -21.36 15.48
C ARG A 236 -7.83 -20.32 16.09
N TYR A 237 -6.64 -20.71 16.48
CA TYR A 237 -5.54 -19.81 16.79
C TYR A 237 -4.62 -19.69 15.58
N LYS A 238 -4.24 -18.45 15.25
CA LYS A 238 -3.27 -18.13 14.19
C LYS A 238 -2.20 -17.20 14.74
N ASN A 239 -0.96 -17.56 14.52
CA ASN A 239 0.19 -16.68 14.69
C ASN A 239 0.82 -16.41 13.33
N ILE A 240 0.91 -15.14 12.95
CA ILE A 240 1.51 -14.70 11.68
C ILE A 240 2.59 -13.70 12.02
N GLY A 241 3.83 -14.07 11.78
CA GLY A 241 4.96 -13.16 11.95
C GLY A 241 5.51 -12.72 10.62
N ASN A 242 5.78 -11.43 10.50
CA ASN A 242 6.32 -10.79 9.32
C ASN A 242 7.66 -10.15 9.63
N PHE A 243 8.56 -10.14 8.67
CA PHE A 243 9.83 -9.43 8.78
C PHE A 243 10.22 -8.85 7.43
N GLU A 244 10.80 -7.66 7.47
CA GLU A 244 11.43 -7.06 6.33
C GLU A 244 12.74 -6.36 6.70
N LYS A 245 13.65 -6.33 5.76
CA LYS A 245 14.79 -5.44 5.67
C LYS A 245 14.96 -5.09 4.20
N THR A 246 14.36 -3.99 3.80
CA THR A 246 14.27 -3.58 2.40
C THR A 246 15.07 -2.31 2.17
N GLY A 247 15.80 -2.25 1.06
CA GLY A 247 16.44 -1.03 0.61
C GLY A 247 15.39 -0.05 0.07
N GLN A 248 15.58 1.25 0.32
CA GLN A 248 14.59 2.28 0.06
C GLN A 248 14.96 3.18 -1.11
N ALA A 249 13.95 3.70 -1.81
CA ALA A 249 14.07 4.64 -2.91
C ALA A 249 12.93 5.68 -2.91
N TRP A 250 12.46 6.12 -1.73
CA TRP A 250 11.35 7.08 -1.63
C TRP A 250 11.60 8.44 -2.27
N ASN A 251 12.88 8.82 -2.49
CA ASN A 251 13.22 10.00 -3.30
C ASN A 251 12.95 9.80 -4.79
N ALA A 252 12.59 8.58 -5.21
CA ALA A 252 12.36 8.20 -6.59
C ALA A 252 13.59 8.42 -7.50
N VAL A 253 13.47 8.17 -8.79
CA VAL A 253 14.51 8.48 -9.78
C VAL A 253 14.33 9.91 -10.22
N THR A 254 15.32 10.75 -9.96
CA THR A 254 15.29 12.17 -10.27
C THR A 254 16.59 12.59 -10.92
N ALA A 255 16.62 13.82 -11.44
CA ALA A 255 17.83 14.43 -12.01
C ALA A 255 18.87 14.82 -10.95
N GLY A 256 18.59 14.57 -9.68
CA GLY A 256 19.42 14.93 -8.53
C GLY A 256 18.78 16.02 -7.69
N ASN A 257 19.05 16.00 -6.37
CA ASN A 257 18.45 16.97 -5.45
C ASN A 257 19.08 18.35 -5.56
N ASP A 258 20.35 18.40 -5.96
CA ASP A 258 21.14 19.63 -5.95
C ASP A 258 21.42 20.17 -7.37
N ASP A 259 21.05 19.42 -8.40
CA ASP A 259 21.30 19.83 -9.78
C ASP A 259 20.07 19.73 -10.66
N LEU A 260 19.30 20.73 -10.51
CA LEU A 260 18.03 20.97 -11.14
C LEU A 260 18.19 21.38 -12.61
N SER A 261 19.44 21.63 -13.04
CA SER A 261 19.79 21.96 -14.42
C SER A 261 19.65 20.79 -15.40
N LEU A 262 19.47 19.56 -14.90
CA LEU A 262 19.31 18.39 -15.76
C LEU A 262 17.91 18.26 -16.36
N MET A 263 16.88 18.84 -15.76
CA MET A 263 15.53 18.78 -16.30
C MET A 263 15.20 20.03 -17.14
N ASP A 264 14.52 19.81 -18.27
CA ASP A 264 13.97 20.92 -19.05
C ASP A 264 12.99 21.74 -18.20
N GLY A 265 13.04 23.05 -18.33
CA GLY A 265 12.21 23.99 -17.57
C GLY A 265 12.87 24.50 -16.29
N THR A 266 14.02 23.95 -15.88
CA THR A 266 14.76 24.44 -14.73
C THR A 266 15.87 25.42 -15.15
N TYR A 267 15.92 26.62 -14.57
CA TYR A 267 16.90 27.64 -14.85
C TYR A 267 17.19 27.90 -16.36
N GLY A 268 16.17 27.74 -17.21
CA GLY A 268 16.31 27.84 -18.66
C GLY A 268 17.07 26.69 -19.33
N SER A 269 17.26 25.58 -18.60
CA SER A 269 17.88 24.36 -19.14
C SER A 269 17.07 23.79 -20.29
N LYS A 270 17.77 23.33 -21.33
CA LYS A 270 17.21 22.66 -22.50
C LYS A 270 17.92 21.32 -22.73
N THR A 271 17.95 20.49 -21.71
CA THR A 271 18.63 19.20 -21.78
C THR A 271 17.83 18.14 -22.56
N GLY A 272 16.52 18.36 -22.75
CA GLY A 272 15.60 17.38 -23.31
C GLY A 272 15.06 16.37 -22.28
N ILE A 273 15.45 16.44 -21.01
CA ILE A 273 15.04 15.50 -19.96
C ILE A 273 13.71 15.95 -19.35
N LYS A 274 12.62 15.25 -19.70
CA LYS A 274 11.25 15.55 -19.23
C LYS A 274 10.54 14.34 -18.64
N THR A 275 10.97 13.14 -18.99
CA THR A 275 10.31 11.90 -18.62
C THR A 275 11.29 10.92 -18.01
N TYR A 276 10.77 9.88 -17.36
CA TYR A 276 11.59 8.77 -16.90
C TYR A 276 12.41 8.11 -18.02
N LYS A 277 11.82 7.99 -19.22
CA LYS A 277 12.54 7.43 -20.37
C LYS A 277 13.77 8.27 -20.71
N ASP A 278 13.66 9.59 -20.67
CA ASP A 278 14.80 10.49 -20.95
C ASP A 278 15.90 10.30 -19.91
N LEU A 279 15.56 10.20 -18.61
CA LEU A 279 16.52 9.86 -17.54
C LEU A 279 17.18 8.51 -17.78
N TYR A 280 16.39 7.51 -18.19
CA TYR A 280 16.92 6.19 -18.51
C TYR A 280 17.91 6.23 -19.68
N ASP A 281 17.61 6.99 -20.72
CA ASP A 281 18.44 7.09 -21.94
C ASP A 281 19.79 7.81 -21.68
N VAL A 282 19.90 8.58 -20.59
CA VAL A 282 21.16 9.24 -20.17
C VAL A 282 21.86 8.54 -19.00
N GLY A 283 21.49 7.26 -18.72
CA GLY A 283 22.15 6.42 -17.73
C GLY A 283 21.58 6.53 -16.31
N LEU A 284 20.59 7.40 -16.05
CA LEU A 284 20.04 7.65 -14.71
C LEU A 284 18.81 6.82 -14.38
N GLY A 285 18.39 5.87 -15.22
CA GLY A 285 17.15 5.12 -15.05
C GLY A 285 17.06 4.27 -13.77
N ARG A 286 18.16 4.08 -13.04
CA ARG A 286 18.24 3.33 -11.78
C ARG A 286 18.84 4.16 -10.64
N TYR A 287 19.04 5.45 -10.87
CA TYR A 287 19.63 6.36 -9.90
C TYR A 287 18.80 6.44 -8.62
N ASN A 288 19.49 6.48 -7.48
CA ASN A 288 18.88 6.59 -6.16
C ASN A 288 19.68 7.56 -5.28
N SER A 289 19.17 8.74 -5.07
CA SER A 289 19.82 9.78 -4.25
C SER A 289 19.93 9.41 -2.75
N LEU A 290 19.31 8.32 -2.29
CA LEU A 290 19.53 7.77 -0.95
C LEU A 290 20.76 6.84 -0.87
N TYR A 291 21.38 6.54 -2.01
CA TYR A 291 22.45 5.56 -2.13
C TYR A 291 23.71 6.13 -2.78
N GLU A 292 23.54 7.01 -3.77
CA GLU A 292 24.60 7.54 -4.63
C GLU A 292 24.39 9.01 -4.95
N HIS A 293 25.44 9.67 -5.40
CA HIS A 293 25.43 11.05 -5.86
C HIS A 293 26.12 11.17 -7.21
N PHE A 294 25.94 12.31 -7.89
CA PHE A 294 26.62 12.59 -9.15
C PHE A 294 28.12 12.77 -8.95
N THR A 295 28.90 12.34 -9.95
CA THR A 295 30.34 12.59 -10.02
C THR A 295 30.60 13.89 -10.76
N TYR A 296 31.45 14.75 -10.18
CA TYR A 296 31.85 16.05 -10.75
C TYR A 296 33.33 16.06 -11.12
N ASP A 297 33.66 16.76 -12.20
CA ASP A 297 35.05 17.04 -12.55
C ASP A 297 35.64 18.20 -11.71
N ALA A 298 36.90 18.56 -11.96
CA ALA A 298 37.58 19.61 -11.23
C ALA A 298 36.97 21.02 -11.43
N ASP A 299 36.21 21.21 -12.50
CA ASP A 299 35.47 22.44 -12.80
C ASP A 299 34.04 22.44 -12.24
N GLY A 300 33.63 21.38 -11.50
CA GLY A 300 32.28 21.23 -10.94
C GLY A 300 31.23 20.84 -11.96
N LYS A 301 31.62 20.32 -13.13
CA LYS A 301 30.68 19.82 -14.14
C LYS A 301 30.43 18.33 -13.99
N PHE A 302 29.24 17.87 -14.38
CA PHE A 302 28.92 16.45 -14.40
C PHE A 302 29.87 15.64 -15.27
N VAL A 303 30.44 14.58 -14.73
CA VAL A 303 31.18 13.58 -15.47
C VAL A 303 30.25 12.71 -16.29
N ARG A 304 30.59 12.47 -17.56
CA ARG A 304 29.88 11.56 -18.44
C ARG A 304 30.82 10.48 -18.98
N ASP A 305 30.25 9.29 -19.22
CA ASP A 305 30.99 8.22 -19.89
C ASP A 305 31.13 8.48 -21.41
N ALA A 306 31.82 7.57 -22.12
CA ALA A 306 32.04 7.66 -23.57
C ALA A 306 30.71 7.60 -24.38
N ASN A 307 29.63 7.11 -23.81
CA ASN A 307 28.29 7.04 -24.41
C ASN A 307 27.44 8.28 -24.09
N GLY A 308 27.93 9.19 -23.27
CA GLY A 308 27.25 10.41 -22.84
C GLY A 308 26.38 10.23 -21.61
N ASN A 309 26.42 9.05 -20.93
CA ASN A 309 25.67 8.79 -19.71
C ASN A 309 26.30 9.52 -18.52
N TYR A 310 25.45 10.08 -17.65
CA TYR A 310 25.89 10.65 -16.39
C TYR A 310 26.47 9.57 -15.48
N GLN A 311 27.56 9.92 -14.78
CA GLN A 311 28.20 9.03 -13.83
C GLN A 311 27.78 9.37 -12.40
N THR A 312 27.59 8.35 -11.60
CA THR A 312 27.25 8.42 -10.19
C THR A 312 28.17 7.53 -9.38
N GLU A 313 28.37 7.87 -8.11
CA GLU A 313 29.15 7.08 -7.18
C GLU A 313 28.43 6.99 -5.83
N ARG A 314 28.70 5.90 -5.11
CA ARG A 314 28.13 5.68 -3.77
C ARG A 314 28.65 6.72 -2.80
N TYR A 315 27.77 7.11 -1.87
CA TYR A 315 28.22 7.91 -0.72
C TYR A 315 29.33 7.20 0.05
N VAL A 316 30.33 7.94 0.44
CA VAL A 316 31.40 7.49 1.31
C VAL A 316 31.34 8.29 2.61
N MET A 317 31.28 7.58 3.73
CA MET A 317 31.29 8.19 5.06
C MET A 317 32.69 8.76 5.37
N ASN A 318 32.79 9.70 6.29
CA ASN A 318 34.07 10.33 6.62
C ASN A 318 35.13 9.36 7.22
N ASN A 319 34.71 8.14 7.62
CA ASN A 319 35.63 7.07 8.02
C ASN A 319 36.20 6.30 6.81
N GLY A 320 35.85 6.69 5.58
CA GLY A 320 36.30 6.05 4.34
C GLY A 320 35.48 4.83 3.91
N GLU A 321 34.46 4.43 4.70
CA GLU A 321 33.59 3.30 4.34
C GLU A 321 32.44 3.77 3.46
N PRO A 322 32.12 3.05 2.36
CA PRO A 322 30.96 3.37 1.55
C PRO A 322 29.67 3.11 2.34
N TRP A 323 28.72 4.04 2.23
CA TRP A 323 27.38 3.84 2.77
C TRP A 323 26.74 2.56 2.21
N ASP A 324 26.24 1.65 3.08
CA ASP A 324 25.64 0.41 2.60
C ASP A 324 24.38 0.70 1.78
N LYS A 325 23.33 1.21 2.43
CA LYS A 325 22.08 1.67 1.82
C LYS A 325 21.10 2.17 2.89
N THR A 326 20.15 2.98 2.47
CA THR A 326 18.99 3.33 3.28
C THR A 326 18.05 2.13 3.34
N THR A 327 17.63 1.76 4.54
CA THR A 327 16.81 0.55 4.75
C THR A 327 15.59 0.85 5.60
N ASP A 328 14.49 0.18 5.31
CA ASP A 328 13.41 -0.08 6.24
C ASP A 328 13.61 -1.45 6.87
N ASN A 329 13.40 -1.53 8.18
CA ASN A 329 13.54 -2.74 8.97
C ASN A 329 12.33 -2.85 9.87
N PHE A 330 11.48 -3.81 9.63
CA PHE A 330 10.25 -3.97 10.39
C PHE A 330 9.97 -5.43 10.75
N TRP A 331 9.49 -5.65 11.95
CA TRP A 331 9.01 -6.92 12.47
C TRP A 331 7.63 -6.74 13.03
N GLN A 332 6.71 -7.59 12.63
CA GLN A 332 5.34 -7.57 13.12
C GLN A 332 4.86 -8.99 13.40
N ASN A 333 4.12 -9.16 14.47
CA ASN A 333 3.53 -10.44 14.84
C ASN A 333 2.06 -10.27 15.19
N HIS A 334 1.21 -10.98 14.47
CA HIS A 334 -0.23 -11.02 14.68
C HIS A 334 -0.62 -12.32 15.37
N ASN A 335 -1.35 -12.20 16.48
CA ASN A 335 -1.96 -13.31 17.18
C ASN A 335 -3.47 -13.16 17.09
N ILE A 336 -4.16 -14.13 16.50
CA ILE A 336 -5.59 -14.08 16.28
C ILE A 336 -6.21 -15.38 16.81
N LEU A 337 -7.10 -15.27 17.81
CA LEU A 337 -7.90 -16.37 18.32
C LEU A 337 -9.35 -16.17 17.87
N SER A 338 -9.81 -17.01 16.97
CA SER A 338 -11.15 -16.92 16.40
C SER A 338 -12.00 -18.10 16.83
N ALA A 339 -13.28 -17.85 17.09
CA ALA A 339 -14.29 -18.86 17.30
C ALA A 339 -15.47 -18.63 16.34
N ALA A 340 -15.95 -19.67 15.70
CA ALA A 340 -17.15 -19.65 14.86
C ALA A 340 -18.11 -20.73 15.37
N TRP A 341 -19.39 -20.37 15.52
CA TRP A 341 -20.40 -21.26 16.04
C TRP A 341 -21.70 -21.19 15.24
N ASN A 342 -22.14 -22.32 14.71
CA ASN A 342 -23.47 -22.54 14.15
C ASN A 342 -24.43 -22.91 15.26
N ILE A 343 -25.15 -21.92 15.78
CA ILE A 343 -26.09 -22.10 16.91
C ILE A 343 -27.24 -23.02 16.48
N ASN A 344 -27.81 -22.76 15.31
CA ASN A 344 -28.84 -23.56 14.64
C ASN A 344 -28.82 -23.23 13.13
N GLU A 345 -29.84 -23.69 12.39
CA GLU A 345 -29.95 -23.51 10.93
C GLU A 345 -30.00 -22.03 10.51
N ASN A 346 -30.52 -21.13 11.35
CA ASN A 346 -30.71 -19.73 11.04
C ASN A 346 -29.65 -18.84 11.67
N TRP A 347 -29.10 -19.20 12.82
CA TRP A 347 -28.19 -18.34 13.59
C TRP A 347 -26.76 -18.87 13.61
N SER A 348 -25.84 -18.00 13.32
CA SER A 348 -24.42 -18.27 13.50
C SER A 348 -23.72 -17.04 14.10
N THR A 349 -22.57 -17.25 14.72
CA THR A 349 -21.77 -16.17 15.32
C THR A 349 -20.29 -16.43 15.17
N THR A 350 -19.51 -15.35 15.06
CA THR A 350 -18.05 -15.38 15.05
C THR A 350 -17.50 -14.35 16.01
N ALA A 351 -16.45 -14.71 16.72
CA ALA A 351 -15.70 -13.78 17.55
C ALA A 351 -14.20 -13.99 17.35
N SER A 352 -13.43 -12.90 17.28
CA SER A 352 -11.98 -12.93 17.16
C SER A 352 -11.34 -11.97 18.15
N LEU A 353 -10.50 -12.50 19.01
CA LEU A 353 -9.56 -11.70 19.80
C LEU A 353 -8.26 -11.56 19.00
N HIS A 354 -7.73 -10.37 18.92
CA HIS A 354 -6.46 -10.14 18.23
C HIS A 354 -5.48 -9.30 19.04
N TYR A 355 -4.22 -9.61 18.86
CA TYR A 355 -3.10 -8.84 19.38
C TYR A 355 -1.99 -8.78 18.35
N THR A 356 -1.57 -7.57 18.02
CA THR A 356 -0.48 -7.29 17.09
C THR A 356 0.61 -6.51 17.80
N HIS A 357 1.83 -7.02 17.75
CA HIS A 357 3.03 -6.31 18.16
C HIS A 357 3.88 -5.98 16.96
N GLY A 358 4.32 -4.74 16.84
CA GLY A 358 5.20 -4.26 15.77
C GLY A 358 6.37 -3.46 16.32
N TYR A 359 7.53 -3.63 15.71
CA TYR A 359 8.71 -2.84 15.95
C TYR A 359 9.48 -2.66 14.66
N GLY A 360 9.80 -1.43 14.33
CA GLY A 360 10.59 -1.16 13.14
C GLY A 360 11.22 0.21 13.12
N TYR A 361 12.09 0.39 12.17
CA TYR A 361 12.75 1.66 11.93
C TYR A 361 13.33 1.68 10.53
N TYR A 362 13.37 2.85 9.91
CA TYR A 362 14.25 3.07 8.79
C TYR A 362 15.58 3.67 9.25
N LYS A 363 16.65 3.34 8.53
CA LYS A 363 18.01 3.84 8.73
C LYS A 363 18.48 4.54 7.46
N GLU A 364 18.75 5.83 7.54
CA GLU A 364 19.02 6.70 6.42
C GLU A 364 20.29 7.49 6.62
N PHE A 365 21.11 7.61 5.57
CA PHE A 365 22.25 8.53 5.51
C PHE A 365 21.82 9.82 4.83
N ARG A 366 22.17 10.94 5.42
CA ARG A 366 21.97 12.26 4.87
C ARG A 366 23.32 12.92 4.66
N TYR A 367 23.65 13.16 3.41
CA TYR A 367 24.88 13.80 2.99
C TYR A 367 24.75 15.31 3.03
N ASP A 368 25.73 16.01 3.59
CA ASP A 368 25.88 17.48 3.60
C ASP A 368 24.59 18.25 3.94
N ASN A 369 23.86 17.81 4.96
CA ASN A 369 22.61 18.44 5.35
C ASN A 369 22.78 19.64 6.27
N LYS A 370 21.92 20.66 6.12
CA LYS A 370 21.89 21.82 7.04
C LYS A 370 21.56 21.35 8.45
N ILE A 371 22.41 21.66 9.42
CA ILE A 371 22.26 21.19 10.82
C ILE A 371 20.92 21.67 11.40
N LYS A 372 20.51 22.91 11.12
CA LYS A 372 19.23 23.44 11.61
C LYS A 372 18.01 22.65 11.12
N LYS A 373 18.02 22.14 9.87
CA LYS A 373 16.93 21.33 9.31
C LYS A 373 16.84 19.92 9.93
N LEU A 374 17.88 19.49 10.66
CA LEU A 374 17.93 18.18 11.28
C LEU A 374 17.32 18.17 12.69
N GLY A 375 16.83 19.30 13.17
CA GLY A 375 16.39 19.43 14.55
C GLY A 375 17.51 19.26 15.58
N LEU A 376 18.76 19.44 15.17
CA LEU A 376 19.93 19.33 16.03
C LEU A 376 20.39 20.70 16.48
N PRO A 377 21.05 20.80 17.66
CA PRO A 377 21.72 22.03 18.05
C PRO A 377 22.63 22.53 16.94
N SER A 378 22.47 23.78 16.56
CA SER A 378 23.24 24.40 15.48
C SER A 378 23.87 25.71 15.95
N PRO A 379 24.87 26.29 15.22
CA PRO A 379 25.44 27.60 15.54
C PRO A 379 24.38 28.70 15.62
N GLU A 380 23.32 28.60 14.82
CA GLU A 380 22.23 29.58 14.83
C GLU A 380 21.42 29.54 16.15
N PHE A 381 21.38 28.41 16.82
CA PHE A 381 20.66 28.23 18.08
C PHE A 381 21.57 28.26 19.31
N ASN A 382 22.84 27.84 19.16
CA ASN A 382 23.75 27.59 20.26
C ASN A 382 25.04 28.44 20.17
N GLY A 383 25.11 29.38 19.22
CA GLY A 383 26.30 30.21 19.01
C GLY A 383 27.49 29.43 18.43
N ASP A 384 28.71 29.94 18.64
CA ASP A 384 29.94 29.42 18.03
C ASP A 384 30.43 28.07 18.62
N ALA A 385 29.64 27.41 19.47
CA ALA A 385 30.01 26.14 20.10
C ALA A 385 30.35 25.02 19.08
N LEU A 386 29.93 25.15 17.84
CA LEU A 386 30.15 24.18 16.75
C LEU A 386 31.21 24.64 15.74
N GLY A 387 32.05 25.66 16.06
CA GLY A 387 33.08 26.15 15.15
C GLY A 387 32.53 26.72 13.84
N GLY A 388 31.29 27.22 13.85
CA GLY A 388 30.65 27.83 12.68
C GLY A 388 30.12 26.82 11.65
N ALA A 389 30.22 25.50 11.90
CA ALA A 389 29.72 24.49 10.98
C ALA A 389 28.20 24.55 10.82
N LYS A 390 27.73 24.72 9.59
CA LYS A 390 26.30 24.84 9.26
C LYS A 390 25.72 23.55 8.66
N ARG A 391 26.59 22.60 8.25
CA ARG A 391 26.20 21.37 7.57
C ARG A 391 26.96 20.17 8.15
N THR A 392 26.41 18.99 8.04
CA THR A 392 27.02 17.73 8.48
C THR A 392 26.44 16.55 7.72
N ASP A 393 27.23 15.48 7.57
CA ASP A 393 26.67 14.18 7.24
C ASP A 393 26.18 13.51 8.50
N TRP A 394 25.08 12.79 8.40
CA TRP A 394 24.56 12.06 9.52
C TRP A 394 23.80 10.79 9.09
N VAL A 395 23.71 9.83 10.02
CA VAL A 395 22.83 8.68 9.91
C VAL A 395 21.77 8.77 10.98
N ARG A 396 20.52 8.70 10.58
CA ARG A 396 19.39 8.62 11.49
C ARG A 396 18.73 7.25 11.46
N LYS A 397 18.22 6.88 12.60
CA LYS A 397 17.31 5.78 12.81
C LYS A 397 16.01 6.36 13.32
N LYS A 398 14.92 6.21 12.54
CA LYS A 398 13.59 6.72 12.90
C LYS A 398 12.62 5.55 12.90
N GLY A 399 11.88 5.37 13.97
CA GLY A 399 11.13 4.14 14.14
C GLY A 399 9.87 4.28 14.97
N LEU A 400 9.18 3.15 15.02
CA LEU A 400 7.93 2.95 15.74
C LEU A 400 7.97 1.61 16.47
N LYS A 401 7.52 1.63 17.71
CA LYS A 401 7.12 0.45 18.47
C LYS A 401 5.63 0.55 18.72
N GLN A 402 4.89 -0.52 18.48
CA GLN A 402 3.44 -0.48 18.58
C GLN A 402 2.84 -1.78 19.09
N ASP A 403 1.74 -1.64 19.81
CA ASP A 403 0.88 -2.72 20.27
C ASP A 403 -0.57 -2.39 19.91
N THR A 404 -1.27 -3.34 19.27
CA THR A 404 -2.69 -3.20 18.93
C THR A 404 -3.42 -4.45 19.42
N TYR A 405 -4.50 -4.27 20.16
CA TYR A 405 -5.32 -5.37 20.64
C TYR A 405 -6.80 -5.04 20.55
N GLY A 406 -7.60 -6.07 20.31
CA GLY A 406 -9.01 -5.85 20.13
C GLY A 406 -9.85 -7.11 20.06
N LEU A 407 -11.15 -6.85 19.91
CA LEU A 407 -12.20 -7.83 19.74
C LEU A 407 -13.03 -7.47 18.52
N VAL A 408 -13.26 -8.46 17.68
CA VAL A 408 -14.25 -8.40 16.60
C VAL A 408 -15.30 -9.46 16.88
N TRP A 409 -16.57 -9.08 16.82
CA TRP A 409 -17.69 -10.00 17.02
C TRP A 409 -18.78 -9.74 16.00
N ASN A 410 -19.28 -10.83 15.37
CA ASN A 410 -20.39 -10.77 14.43
C ASN A 410 -21.42 -11.84 14.80
N ILE A 411 -22.69 -11.49 14.64
CA ILE A 411 -23.82 -12.39 14.74
C ILE A 411 -24.62 -12.33 13.46
N ASN A 412 -24.97 -13.49 12.92
CA ASN A 412 -25.65 -13.62 11.65
C ASN A 412 -26.96 -14.35 11.85
N TYR A 413 -28.01 -13.81 11.25
CA TYR A 413 -29.31 -14.45 11.10
C TYR A 413 -29.65 -14.63 9.64
N LYS A 414 -30.06 -15.80 9.23
CA LYS A 414 -30.50 -16.08 7.87
C LYS A 414 -31.67 -17.01 7.84
N ASP A 415 -32.71 -16.62 7.11
CA ASP A 415 -33.83 -17.48 6.74
C ASP A 415 -34.18 -17.29 5.24
N ASN A 416 -35.40 -17.61 4.84
CA ASN A 416 -35.83 -17.48 3.44
C ASN A 416 -36.00 -16.01 3.01
N ASP A 417 -36.37 -15.13 3.94
CA ASP A 417 -36.71 -13.73 3.66
C ASP A 417 -35.59 -12.75 4.05
N TRP A 418 -34.78 -13.10 5.05
CA TRP A 418 -33.80 -12.22 5.66
C TRP A 418 -32.41 -12.82 5.71
N ASP A 419 -31.41 -11.97 5.42
CA ASP A 419 -29.99 -12.23 5.73
C ASP A 419 -29.46 -11.01 6.49
N VAL A 420 -29.33 -11.11 7.82
CA VAL A 420 -29.00 -10.02 8.73
C VAL A 420 -27.67 -10.30 9.41
N ILE A 421 -26.79 -9.31 9.45
CA ILE A 421 -25.50 -9.38 10.11
C ILE A 421 -25.35 -8.18 11.05
N GLY A 422 -25.21 -8.45 12.34
CA GLY A 422 -24.77 -7.49 13.34
C GLY A 422 -23.27 -7.63 13.62
N GLY A 423 -22.56 -6.53 13.73
CA GLY A 423 -21.13 -6.54 14.01
C GLY A 423 -20.72 -5.54 15.09
N LEU A 424 -19.71 -5.91 15.85
CA LEU A 424 -19.02 -5.08 16.83
C LEU A 424 -17.52 -5.23 16.64
N SER A 425 -16.79 -4.14 16.59
CA SER A 425 -15.34 -4.13 16.64
C SER A 425 -14.86 -3.08 17.64
N VAL A 426 -13.92 -3.45 18.48
CA VAL A 426 -13.24 -2.53 19.38
C VAL A 426 -11.75 -2.84 19.35
N GLN A 427 -10.93 -1.81 19.22
CA GLN A 427 -9.48 -1.95 19.28
C GLN A 427 -8.83 -0.77 20.00
N GLN A 428 -7.73 -1.05 20.65
CA GLN A 428 -6.82 -0.09 21.25
C GLN A 428 -5.44 -0.24 20.65
N PHE A 429 -4.86 0.89 20.29
CA PHE A 429 -3.49 1.03 19.82
C PHE A 429 -2.69 1.84 20.85
N ASP A 430 -1.48 1.37 21.14
CA ASP A 430 -0.46 2.08 21.90
C ASP A 430 0.84 2.09 21.07
N GLY A 431 1.36 3.27 20.76
CA GLY A 431 2.54 3.48 19.91
C GLY A 431 3.55 4.40 20.56
N ASN A 432 4.82 4.18 20.27
CA ASN A 432 5.91 5.08 20.61
C ASN A 432 6.75 5.34 19.36
N HIS A 433 6.85 6.60 18.98
CA HIS A 433 7.66 7.08 17.88
C HIS A 433 8.98 7.61 18.40
N PHE A 434 10.09 7.13 17.88
CA PHE A 434 11.42 7.50 18.34
C PHE A 434 12.37 7.81 17.19
N GLY A 435 13.38 8.64 17.48
CA GLY A 435 14.45 8.92 16.55
C GLY A 435 15.81 8.99 17.20
N TYR A 436 16.80 8.31 16.58
CA TYR A 436 18.18 8.32 17.03
C TYR A 436 19.10 8.76 15.90
N VAL A 437 20.10 9.61 16.27
CA VAL A 437 21.27 9.86 15.43
C VAL A 437 22.32 8.83 15.82
N THR A 438 22.74 8.04 14.83
CA THR A 438 23.71 6.94 15.03
C THR A 438 25.09 7.24 14.44
N TYR A 439 25.22 8.34 13.71
CA TYR A 439 26.48 8.82 13.14
C TYR A 439 26.41 10.32 12.83
N LEU A 440 27.49 11.02 13.08
CA LEU A 440 27.71 12.42 12.69
C LEU A 440 29.13 12.59 12.16
N SER A 441 29.30 13.24 11.01
CA SER A 441 30.62 13.55 10.48
C SER A 441 31.29 14.73 11.18
N ASN A 442 30.51 15.68 11.70
CA ASN A 442 31.02 16.82 12.45
C ASN A 442 31.48 16.40 13.84
N ASP A 443 32.77 16.56 14.14
CA ASP A 443 33.39 16.12 15.40
C ASP A 443 32.86 16.87 16.62
N ALA A 444 32.58 18.15 16.50
CA ALA A 444 32.05 18.96 17.60
C ALA A 444 30.63 18.51 17.97
N LEU A 445 29.75 18.31 16.98
CA LEU A 445 28.42 17.77 17.19
C LEU A 445 28.46 16.35 17.75
N ARG A 446 29.35 15.50 17.24
CA ARG A 446 29.48 14.14 17.74
C ARG A 446 29.93 14.13 19.20
N THR A 447 30.91 14.94 19.57
CA THR A 447 31.38 15.08 20.96
C THR A 447 30.30 15.63 21.87
N LEU A 448 29.48 16.58 21.37
CA LEU A 448 28.42 17.19 22.16
C LEU A 448 27.25 16.23 22.38
N LEU A 449 26.77 15.59 21.33
CA LEU A 449 25.50 14.86 21.35
C LEU A 449 25.65 13.36 21.60
N MET A 450 26.73 12.75 21.09
CA MET A 450 26.90 11.28 21.10
C MET A 450 27.89 10.81 22.16
N LYS A 451 28.13 11.59 23.20
CA LYS A 451 29.05 11.27 24.28
C LYS A 451 28.75 9.95 24.99
N ASN A 452 27.47 9.58 25.07
CA ASN A 452 26.99 8.38 25.77
C ASN A 452 26.41 7.33 24.78
N GLY A 453 26.71 7.40 23.49
CA GLY A 453 26.18 6.53 22.46
C GLY A 453 25.26 7.28 21.48
N ASP A 454 24.32 6.57 20.88
CA ASP A 454 23.35 7.14 19.94
C ASP A 454 22.54 8.26 20.60
N TYR A 455 22.35 9.37 19.89
CA TYR A 455 21.62 10.53 20.38
C TYR A 455 20.14 10.43 20.03
N GLN A 456 19.28 10.33 21.03
CA GLN A 456 17.83 10.39 20.84
C GLN A 456 17.40 11.84 20.61
N TYR A 457 16.90 12.12 19.41
CA TYR A 457 16.56 13.49 19.01
C TYR A 457 15.04 13.75 19.05
N TYR A 458 14.20 12.72 19.05
CA TYR A 458 12.78 12.85 19.36
C TYR A 458 12.19 11.57 19.97
N ASP A 459 11.05 11.76 20.66
CA ASP A 459 10.29 10.71 21.33
C ASP A 459 8.87 11.20 21.58
N SER A 460 7.88 10.47 21.09
CA SER A 460 6.48 10.80 21.29
C SER A 460 5.63 9.54 21.37
N ASP A 461 4.66 9.55 22.28
CA ASP A 461 3.70 8.47 22.46
C ASP A 461 2.40 8.77 21.74
N ALA A 462 1.73 7.71 21.31
CA ALA A 462 0.44 7.79 20.66
C ALA A 462 -0.51 6.71 21.18
N LYS A 463 -1.80 7.05 21.27
CA LYS A 463 -2.87 6.14 21.64
C LYS A 463 -4.08 6.38 20.75
N LYS A 464 -4.66 5.29 20.23
CA LYS A 464 -5.90 5.38 19.48
C LYS A 464 -6.87 4.30 19.94
N PHE A 465 -8.05 4.74 20.33
CA PHE A 465 -9.19 3.86 20.51
C PHE A 465 -10.09 3.98 19.29
N ASP A 466 -10.51 2.82 18.74
CA ASP A 466 -11.47 2.72 17.64
C ASP A 466 -12.53 1.69 18.00
N GLY A 467 -13.76 2.13 18.02
CA GLY A 467 -14.91 1.27 18.28
C GLY A 467 -16.02 1.49 17.28
N ASN A 468 -16.54 0.41 16.69
CA ASN A 468 -17.69 0.50 15.81
C ASN A 468 -18.70 -0.60 16.08
N VAL A 469 -19.95 -0.29 15.78
CA VAL A 469 -21.06 -1.21 15.76
C VAL A 469 -21.86 -1.00 14.49
N PHE A 470 -22.28 -2.09 13.86
CA PHE A 470 -23.11 -2.01 12.67
C PHE A 470 -24.16 -3.10 12.64
N ILE A 471 -25.22 -2.84 11.88
CA ILE A 471 -26.19 -3.83 11.47
C ILE A 471 -26.45 -3.65 9.98
N LYS A 472 -26.37 -4.73 9.23
CA LYS A 472 -26.72 -4.77 7.81
C LYS A 472 -27.72 -5.88 7.55
N ALA A 473 -28.69 -5.60 6.72
CA ALA A 473 -29.78 -6.51 6.41
C ALA A 473 -30.05 -6.53 4.91
N LEU A 474 -30.17 -7.71 4.36
CA LEU A 474 -30.71 -7.98 3.04
C LEU A 474 -32.07 -8.63 3.21
N TYR A 475 -33.10 -8.02 2.62
CA TYR A 475 -34.47 -8.53 2.63
C TYR A 475 -34.87 -8.97 1.24
N HIS A 476 -35.29 -10.21 1.08
CA HIS A 476 -35.77 -10.80 -0.18
C HIS A 476 -37.22 -10.37 -0.42
N LEU A 477 -37.40 -9.26 -1.15
CA LEU A 477 -38.71 -8.71 -1.49
C LEU A 477 -39.54 -9.67 -2.35
N THR A 478 -38.87 -10.33 -3.28
CA THR A 478 -39.37 -11.39 -4.16
C THR A 478 -38.25 -12.35 -4.50
N ASP A 479 -38.52 -13.38 -5.24
CA ASP A 479 -37.50 -14.32 -5.76
C ASP A 479 -36.39 -13.62 -6.59
N ASN A 480 -36.65 -12.41 -7.09
CA ASN A 480 -35.76 -11.69 -7.98
C ASN A 480 -35.26 -10.33 -7.44
N TRP A 481 -35.87 -9.80 -6.40
CA TRP A 481 -35.57 -8.46 -5.88
C TRP A 481 -35.19 -8.52 -4.42
N ASP A 482 -34.08 -7.87 -4.09
CA ASP A 482 -33.61 -7.70 -2.74
C ASP A 482 -33.51 -6.21 -2.37
N ALA A 483 -33.88 -5.87 -1.15
CA ALA A 483 -33.62 -4.58 -0.53
C ALA A 483 -32.51 -4.70 0.50
N PHE A 484 -31.61 -3.75 0.53
CA PHE A 484 -30.47 -3.70 1.44
C PHE A 484 -30.51 -2.44 2.30
N ALA A 485 -30.23 -2.57 3.58
CA ALA A 485 -29.98 -1.47 4.51
C ALA A 485 -28.81 -1.80 5.43
N ASP A 486 -28.00 -0.81 5.73
CA ASP A 486 -26.80 -0.94 6.55
C ASP A 486 -26.60 0.36 7.34
N ILE A 487 -26.38 0.25 8.62
CA ILE A 487 -26.14 1.37 9.52
C ILE A 487 -24.93 1.04 10.38
N GLN A 488 -23.96 1.94 10.39
CA GLN A 488 -22.78 1.85 11.25
C GLN A 488 -22.64 3.12 12.10
N TYR A 489 -22.32 2.94 13.35
CA TYR A 489 -21.80 3.98 14.23
C TYR A 489 -20.35 3.66 14.58
N ARG A 490 -19.44 4.65 14.47
CA ARG A 490 -18.02 4.52 14.79
C ARG A 490 -17.59 5.67 15.68
N HIS A 491 -16.84 5.35 16.73
CA HIS A 491 -16.21 6.30 17.65
C HIS A 491 -14.69 6.12 17.61
N VAL A 492 -13.99 7.21 17.39
CA VAL A 492 -12.52 7.25 17.38
C VAL A 492 -12.04 8.29 18.38
N ASN A 493 -11.04 7.91 19.19
CA ASN A 493 -10.33 8.83 20.07
C ASN A 493 -8.83 8.66 19.85
N TYR A 494 -8.17 9.70 19.34
CA TYR A 494 -6.76 9.73 19.04
C TYR A 494 -6.03 10.74 19.90
N LYS A 495 -4.91 10.32 20.49
CA LYS A 495 -4.02 11.18 21.28
C LYS A 495 -2.58 10.92 20.88
N THR A 496 -1.78 11.99 20.77
CA THR A 496 -0.33 11.89 20.70
C THR A 496 0.30 13.05 21.45
N ASP A 497 1.31 12.73 22.23
CA ASP A 497 2.07 13.71 23.02
C ASP A 497 3.58 13.37 23.02
N GLY A 498 4.39 14.38 23.31
CA GLY A 498 5.84 14.27 23.27
C GLY A 498 6.48 15.10 22.15
N TYR A 499 7.75 14.93 21.95
CA TYR A 499 8.50 15.68 20.93
C TYR A 499 8.52 14.92 19.62
N ASN A 500 8.26 15.62 18.50
CA ASN A 500 8.52 15.08 17.16
C ASN A 500 9.93 15.50 16.65
N ASP A 501 10.24 15.14 15.42
CA ASP A 501 11.54 15.41 14.79
C ASP A 501 11.66 16.81 14.19
N LYS A 502 10.75 17.74 14.53
CA LYS A 502 10.70 19.08 13.95
C LYS A 502 11.05 20.17 14.93
N PHE A 503 11.44 21.30 14.38
CA PHE A 503 11.60 22.55 15.10
C PHE A 503 10.61 23.55 14.51
N ILE A 504 9.90 24.24 15.36
CA ILE A 504 9.00 25.34 14.99
C ILE A 504 9.68 26.63 15.38
N TYR A 505 9.63 27.61 14.48
CA TYR A 505 10.05 28.96 14.79
C TYR A 505 9.02 29.61 15.72
N ASP A 506 9.50 30.08 16.87
CA ASP A 506 8.71 30.82 17.84
C ASP A 506 8.90 32.30 17.58
N GLU A 507 7.91 32.96 17.03
CA GLU A 507 7.96 34.39 16.67
C GLU A 507 8.12 35.28 17.90
N ASP A 508 7.56 34.95 19.04
CA ASP A 508 7.65 35.71 20.29
C ASP A 508 9.03 35.63 20.91
N ALA A 509 9.68 34.48 20.81
CA ALA A 509 11.00 34.24 21.35
C ALA A 509 12.15 34.45 20.35
N TYR A 510 11.82 34.67 19.06
CA TYR A 510 12.79 34.78 17.94
C TYR A 510 13.78 33.62 17.87
N LEU A 511 13.29 32.41 18.17
CA LEU A 511 14.13 31.21 18.14
C LEU A 511 13.33 29.99 17.72
N TYR A 512 14.02 28.96 17.22
CA TYR A 512 13.44 27.68 16.92
C TYR A 512 13.34 26.83 18.21
N LYS A 513 12.17 26.35 18.51
CA LYS A 513 11.89 25.39 19.59
C LYS A 513 11.56 24.03 19.04
N LYS A 514 11.96 22.99 19.76
CA LYS A 514 11.56 21.62 19.46
C LYS A 514 10.03 21.51 19.53
N HIS A 515 9.42 20.96 18.48
CA HIS A 515 7.97 20.84 18.40
C HIS A 515 7.45 19.79 19.38
N TYR A 516 6.65 20.23 20.34
CA TYR A 516 5.93 19.36 21.25
C TYR A 516 4.53 19.10 20.73
N LEU A 517 4.21 17.80 20.58
CA LEU A 517 2.88 17.36 20.19
C LEU A 517 1.96 17.35 21.43
N ASP A 518 0.77 17.88 21.29
CA ASP A 518 -0.31 17.80 22.28
C ASP A 518 -1.63 17.72 21.52
N ILE A 519 -1.90 16.55 20.91
CA ILE A 519 -3.04 16.32 20.05
C ILE A 519 -4.01 15.38 20.76
N ASN A 520 -5.29 15.75 20.83
CA ASN A 520 -6.34 14.95 21.46
C ASN A 520 -7.65 15.15 20.68
N GLU A 521 -7.91 14.25 19.72
CA GLU A 521 -9.01 14.36 18.79
C GLU A 521 -10.04 13.24 19.00
N LYS A 522 -11.31 13.60 18.87
CA LYS A 522 -12.43 12.66 19.01
C LYS A 522 -13.39 12.83 17.85
N HIS A 523 -13.73 11.71 17.25
CA HIS A 523 -14.66 11.66 16.13
C HIS A 523 -15.80 10.69 16.42
N ASN A 524 -17.01 11.05 15.96
CA ASN A 524 -18.20 10.21 16.02
C ASN A 524 -18.83 10.21 14.64
N PHE A 525 -18.96 9.04 14.04
CA PHE A 525 -19.43 8.91 12.68
C PHE A 525 -20.68 8.04 12.63
N PHE A 526 -21.63 8.47 11.80
CA PHE A 526 -22.83 7.71 11.48
C PHE A 526 -22.85 7.47 9.97
N ASN A 527 -22.80 6.23 9.56
CA ASN A 527 -22.58 5.78 8.19
C ASN A 527 -23.76 4.92 7.69
N PRO A 528 -24.88 5.51 7.27
CA PRO A 528 -25.99 4.78 6.69
C PRO A 528 -25.75 4.42 5.23
N LYS A 529 -26.28 3.25 4.81
CA LYS A 529 -26.22 2.79 3.44
C LYS A 529 -27.51 2.07 3.09
N ALA A 530 -27.95 2.17 1.83
CA ALA A 530 -29.14 1.49 1.35
C ALA A 530 -29.01 1.16 -0.13
N GLY A 531 -29.78 0.21 -0.59
CA GLY A 531 -29.79 -0.14 -2.01
C GLY A 531 -30.79 -1.24 -2.33
N PHE A 532 -30.90 -1.50 -3.62
CA PHE A 532 -31.72 -2.57 -4.19
C PHE A 532 -30.90 -3.38 -5.17
N SER A 533 -31.16 -4.66 -5.25
CA SER A 533 -30.61 -5.50 -6.30
C SER A 533 -31.70 -6.35 -6.95
N PHE A 534 -31.48 -6.64 -8.22
CA PHE A 534 -32.30 -7.51 -9.04
C PHE A 534 -31.44 -8.66 -9.56
N HIS A 535 -31.96 -9.87 -9.55
CA HIS A 535 -31.31 -11.03 -10.15
C HIS A 535 -32.33 -11.97 -10.79
N ASN A 536 -32.08 -12.37 -12.03
CA ASN A 536 -32.91 -13.36 -12.74
C ASN A 536 -32.12 -13.95 -13.92
N GLY A 537 -32.01 -15.27 -13.98
CA GLY A 537 -31.51 -16.01 -15.15
C GLY A 537 -30.17 -15.53 -15.70
N GLY A 538 -29.20 -15.15 -14.88
CA GLY A 538 -27.91 -14.62 -15.31
C GLY A 538 -27.86 -13.10 -15.38
N HIS A 539 -28.98 -12.39 -15.31
CA HIS A 539 -29.08 -10.95 -15.17
C HIS A 539 -28.88 -10.55 -13.70
N ARG A 540 -28.11 -9.53 -13.46
CA ARG A 540 -28.00 -8.87 -12.16
C ARG A 540 -27.94 -7.36 -12.37
N ALA A 541 -28.73 -6.61 -11.64
CA ALA A 541 -28.67 -5.16 -11.56
C ALA A 541 -28.67 -4.72 -10.11
N PHE A 542 -28.09 -3.56 -9.83
CA PHE A 542 -28.15 -2.96 -8.50
C PHE A 542 -28.09 -1.45 -8.55
N ALA A 543 -28.60 -0.82 -7.50
CA ALA A 543 -28.37 0.59 -7.21
C ALA A 543 -28.18 0.74 -5.71
N SER A 544 -27.20 1.56 -5.31
CA SER A 544 -26.89 1.83 -3.90
C SER A 544 -26.51 3.28 -3.65
N LEU A 545 -26.74 3.69 -2.40
CA LEU A 545 -26.33 4.95 -1.83
C LEU A 545 -25.63 4.65 -0.50
N ALA A 546 -24.46 5.22 -0.30
CA ALA A 546 -23.68 5.02 0.90
C ALA A 546 -23.03 6.30 1.39
N LEU A 547 -23.18 6.61 2.68
CA LEU A 547 -22.46 7.68 3.36
C LEU A 547 -21.35 7.08 4.21
N SER A 548 -20.16 7.65 4.14
CA SER A 548 -19.02 7.27 4.97
C SER A 548 -18.24 8.49 5.43
N HIS A 549 -17.60 8.37 6.58
CA HIS A 549 -16.74 9.40 7.18
C HIS A 549 -15.39 8.80 7.55
N ARG A 550 -14.38 9.67 7.56
CA ARG A 550 -13.00 9.29 7.92
C ARG A 550 -12.34 10.42 8.71
N GLU A 551 -11.65 10.06 9.78
CA GLU A 551 -10.79 10.97 10.53
C GLU A 551 -9.48 11.24 9.78
N PRO A 552 -8.80 12.38 10.05
CA PRO A 552 -7.46 12.64 9.56
C PRO A 552 -6.43 11.62 10.09
N GLU A 553 -5.37 11.38 9.32
CA GLU A 553 -4.21 10.59 9.70
C GLU A 553 -3.31 11.36 10.66
N ARG A 554 -2.41 10.65 11.38
CA ARG A 554 -1.40 11.27 12.22
C ARG A 554 -0.67 12.43 11.51
N ASN A 555 -0.17 12.18 10.30
CA ASN A 555 0.62 13.17 9.56
C ASN A 555 -0.16 14.44 9.21
N ASN A 556 -1.47 14.35 9.04
CA ASN A 556 -2.30 15.55 8.81
C ASN A 556 -2.29 16.50 10.03
N TYR A 557 -2.07 16.00 11.23
CA TYR A 557 -1.95 16.80 12.45
C TYR A 557 -0.51 17.22 12.75
N THR A 558 0.44 16.29 12.61
CA THR A 558 1.83 16.52 13.02
C THR A 558 2.65 17.29 11.99
N ASP A 559 2.22 17.28 10.73
CA ASP A 559 2.90 17.89 9.58
C ASP A 559 2.08 19.00 8.93
N ASN A 560 1.14 19.56 9.67
CA ASN A 560 0.17 20.53 9.13
C ASN A 560 0.79 21.92 8.79
N GLY A 561 1.96 22.25 9.28
CA GLY A 561 2.55 23.57 9.09
C GLY A 561 1.63 24.67 9.66
N ASN A 562 1.43 25.76 8.90
CA ASN A 562 0.55 26.87 9.25
C ASN A 562 -0.88 26.73 8.69
N TYR A 563 -1.23 25.55 8.13
CA TYR A 563 -2.59 25.31 7.65
C TYR A 563 -3.59 25.15 8.81
N PRO A 564 -4.87 25.39 8.55
CA PRO A 564 -5.91 25.12 9.54
C PRO A 564 -5.88 23.65 9.98
N ALA A 565 -6.29 23.40 11.23
CA ALA A 565 -6.40 22.04 11.76
C ALA A 565 -7.22 21.14 10.81
N PRO A 566 -6.75 19.91 10.53
CA PRO A 566 -7.42 19.04 9.59
C PRO A 566 -8.80 18.64 10.11
N LYS A 567 -9.76 18.53 9.19
CA LYS A 567 -11.14 18.11 9.46
C LYS A 567 -11.35 16.69 8.94
N ALA A 568 -12.29 15.98 9.55
CA ALA A 568 -12.77 14.72 9.03
C ALA A 568 -13.35 14.86 7.61
N GLU A 569 -13.11 13.88 6.79
CA GLU A 569 -13.63 13.77 5.42
C GLU A 569 -15.01 13.09 5.45
N SER A 570 -15.90 13.49 4.54
CA SER A 570 -17.19 12.85 4.28
C SER A 570 -17.29 12.44 2.81
N LEU A 571 -17.90 11.29 2.55
CA LEU A 571 -18.12 10.76 1.21
C LEU A 571 -19.54 10.25 1.06
N LEU A 572 -20.27 10.79 0.08
CA LEU A 572 -21.53 10.27 -0.39
C LEU A 572 -21.31 9.57 -1.74
N ASP A 573 -21.51 8.26 -1.76
CA ASP A 573 -21.24 7.37 -2.90
C ASP A 573 -22.54 6.83 -3.48
N TYR A 574 -22.76 7.08 -4.78
CA TYR A 574 -23.88 6.58 -5.57
C TYR A 574 -23.31 5.55 -6.57
N GLU A 575 -23.88 4.35 -6.55
CA GLU A 575 -23.48 3.31 -7.49
C GLU A 575 -24.67 2.69 -8.17
N MET A 576 -24.51 2.35 -9.45
CA MET A 576 -25.45 1.56 -10.24
C MET A 576 -24.68 0.55 -11.07
N GLY A 577 -25.11 -0.69 -11.05
CA GLY A 577 -24.47 -1.75 -11.81
C GLY A 577 -25.45 -2.63 -12.54
N TYR A 578 -25.02 -3.15 -13.71
CA TYR A 578 -25.71 -4.19 -14.41
C TYR A 578 -24.69 -5.19 -14.95
N SER A 579 -25.00 -6.46 -14.79
CA SER A 579 -24.21 -7.54 -15.38
C SER A 579 -25.11 -8.64 -15.93
N TYR A 580 -24.59 -9.31 -16.96
CA TYR A 580 -25.21 -10.48 -17.54
C TYR A 580 -24.18 -11.57 -17.78
N ALA A 581 -24.48 -12.78 -17.34
CA ALA A 581 -23.59 -13.92 -17.46
C ALA A 581 -24.35 -15.13 -18.04
N THR A 582 -23.71 -15.80 -18.98
CA THR A 582 -24.09 -17.09 -19.54
C THR A 582 -22.94 -18.06 -19.35
N PRO A 583 -23.11 -19.36 -19.64
CA PRO A 583 -22.00 -20.30 -19.62
C PRO A 583 -20.83 -19.97 -20.54
N LYS A 584 -21.06 -19.14 -21.60
CA LYS A 584 -20.03 -18.81 -22.58
C LYS A 584 -19.51 -17.39 -22.51
N TRP A 585 -20.33 -16.43 -22.08
CA TRP A 585 -19.92 -15.05 -22.03
C TRP A 585 -20.50 -14.31 -20.84
N ARG A 586 -19.80 -13.31 -20.40
CA ARG A 586 -20.16 -12.44 -19.28
C ARG A 586 -19.80 -11.00 -19.63
N ALA A 587 -20.64 -10.08 -19.23
CA ALA A 587 -20.40 -8.65 -19.36
C ALA A 587 -21.00 -7.91 -18.17
N GLY A 588 -20.39 -6.81 -17.79
CA GLY A 588 -20.85 -5.97 -16.70
C GLY A 588 -20.44 -4.52 -16.87
N ALA A 589 -21.26 -3.63 -16.35
CA ALA A 589 -20.99 -2.21 -16.26
C ALA A 589 -21.38 -1.71 -14.86
N THR A 590 -20.54 -0.88 -14.25
CA THR A 590 -20.83 -0.17 -13.00
C THR A 590 -20.58 1.32 -13.22
N LEU A 591 -21.55 2.14 -12.90
CA LEU A 591 -21.47 3.59 -12.85
C LEU A 591 -21.33 4.00 -11.40
N TYR A 592 -20.47 4.97 -11.12
CA TYR A 592 -20.32 5.53 -9.78
C TYR A 592 -20.18 7.06 -9.80
N TYR A 593 -20.66 7.69 -8.74
CA TYR A 593 -20.45 9.10 -8.45
C TYR A 593 -20.17 9.26 -6.94
N MET A 594 -18.92 9.57 -6.62
CA MET A 594 -18.39 9.73 -5.27
C MET A 594 -18.21 11.22 -5.01
N ASN A 595 -19.05 11.79 -4.16
CA ASN A 595 -19.00 13.21 -3.78
C ASN A 595 -18.38 13.37 -2.42
N TYR A 596 -17.27 14.10 -2.36
CA TYR A 596 -16.51 14.33 -1.13
C TYR A 596 -16.77 15.72 -0.58
N ASP A 597 -16.90 15.81 0.74
CA ASP A 597 -16.86 17.03 1.51
C ASP A 597 -15.65 17.01 2.44
N ASN A 598 -14.91 18.11 2.47
CA ASN A 598 -13.66 18.25 3.24
C ASN A 598 -12.57 17.20 2.90
N GLN A 599 -12.43 16.80 1.63
CA GLN A 599 -11.37 15.88 1.25
C GLN A 599 -9.99 16.46 1.54
N LEU A 600 -9.12 15.69 2.21
CA LEU A 600 -7.71 16.05 2.40
C LEU A 600 -6.92 15.79 1.11
N VAL A 601 -6.37 16.85 0.53
CA VAL A 601 -5.56 16.80 -0.70
C VAL A 601 -4.21 17.49 -0.48
N GLN A 602 -3.21 17.14 -1.29
CA GLN A 602 -1.91 17.81 -1.25
C GLN A 602 -2.07 19.26 -1.71
N THR A 603 -1.46 20.19 -1.00
CA THR A 603 -1.54 21.63 -1.27
C THR A 603 -0.50 22.12 -2.27
N GLY A 604 0.54 21.35 -2.52
CA GLY A 604 1.75 21.78 -3.24
C GLY A 604 2.84 22.35 -2.34
N ALA A 605 2.50 22.73 -1.11
CA ALA A 605 3.49 23.16 -0.11
C ALA A 605 4.18 21.98 0.57
N LYS A 606 5.30 22.24 1.20
CA LYS A 606 6.10 21.25 1.93
C LYS A 606 6.28 21.64 3.39
N SER A 607 6.42 20.63 4.24
CA SER A 607 6.84 20.80 5.62
C SER A 607 8.34 21.12 5.71
N ASP A 608 8.80 21.45 6.91
CA ASP A 608 10.23 21.72 7.23
C ASP A 608 11.19 20.61 6.78
N ILE A 609 10.71 19.39 6.65
CA ILE A 609 11.49 18.23 6.21
C ILE A 609 11.20 17.85 4.76
N GLY A 610 10.44 18.68 4.03
CA GLY A 610 10.14 18.50 2.63
C GLY A 610 9.00 17.54 2.31
N GLU A 611 8.20 17.14 3.29
CA GLU A 611 7.00 16.31 3.08
C GLU A 611 5.83 17.16 2.57
N PRO A 612 5.01 16.67 1.64
CA PRO A 612 3.86 17.41 1.14
C PRO A 612 2.86 17.73 2.24
N LEU A 613 2.50 19.00 2.38
CA LEU A 613 1.42 19.41 3.27
C LEU A 613 0.06 19.13 2.64
N THR A 614 -0.91 18.82 3.47
CA THR A 614 -2.29 18.56 3.04
C THR A 614 -3.24 19.53 3.69
N ALA A 615 -4.30 19.87 2.96
CA ALA A 615 -5.40 20.67 3.49
C ALA A 615 -6.74 20.13 3.00
N ASN A 616 -7.80 20.40 3.76
CA ASN A 616 -9.13 20.05 3.34
C ASN A 616 -9.60 20.95 2.20
N VAL A 617 -10.08 20.34 1.11
CA VAL A 617 -10.85 21.04 0.07
C VAL A 617 -12.33 20.79 0.31
N LYS A 618 -13.13 21.85 0.15
CA LYS A 618 -14.54 21.81 0.50
C LYS A 618 -15.29 20.77 -0.34
N ASP A 619 -15.14 20.84 -1.65
CA ASP A 619 -15.90 20.05 -2.61
C ASP A 619 -15.01 19.39 -3.65
N SER A 620 -15.08 18.08 -3.75
CA SER A 620 -14.45 17.31 -4.82
C SER A 620 -15.30 16.11 -5.20
N TYR A 621 -15.07 15.55 -6.38
CA TYR A 621 -15.82 14.37 -6.80
C TYR A 621 -15.00 13.45 -7.70
N ARG A 622 -15.38 12.17 -7.69
CA ARG A 622 -14.90 11.13 -8.61
C ARG A 622 -16.11 10.47 -9.25
N THR A 623 -16.12 10.37 -10.55
CA THR A 623 -17.19 9.70 -11.28
C THR A 623 -16.62 8.89 -12.40
N GLY A 624 -17.27 7.79 -12.75
CA GLY A 624 -16.78 6.94 -13.82
C GLY A 624 -17.66 5.76 -14.16
N ILE A 625 -17.19 5.03 -15.15
CA ILE A 625 -17.75 3.76 -15.58
C ILE A 625 -16.68 2.67 -15.53
N GLU A 626 -17.01 1.55 -14.94
CA GLU A 626 -16.21 0.33 -14.91
C GLU A 626 -16.89 -0.73 -15.75
N LEU A 627 -16.19 -1.22 -16.75
CA LEU A 627 -16.68 -2.23 -17.69
C LEU A 627 -15.90 -3.52 -17.49
N THR A 628 -16.59 -4.66 -17.58
CA THR A 628 -15.97 -5.98 -17.59
C THR A 628 -16.59 -6.81 -18.70
N ALA A 629 -15.78 -7.62 -19.40
CA ALA A 629 -16.26 -8.56 -20.39
C ALA A 629 -15.41 -9.83 -20.38
N GLY A 630 -16.02 -10.98 -20.67
CA GLY A 630 -15.34 -12.24 -20.84
C GLY A 630 -16.09 -13.15 -21.79
N TYR A 631 -15.34 -13.89 -22.61
CA TYR A 631 -15.89 -14.83 -23.59
C TYR A 631 -15.04 -16.09 -23.69
N ASP A 632 -15.68 -17.25 -23.52
CA ASP A 632 -15.05 -18.55 -23.68
C ASP A 632 -15.12 -18.93 -25.17
N ILE A 633 -14.02 -18.63 -25.90
CA ILE A 633 -13.91 -18.92 -27.34
C ILE A 633 -13.99 -20.42 -27.57
N THR A 634 -13.25 -21.17 -26.74
CA THR A 634 -13.27 -22.63 -26.71
C THR A 634 -13.19 -23.09 -25.23
N PRO A 635 -13.41 -24.38 -24.93
CA PRO A 635 -13.22 -24.89 -23.58
C PRO A 635 -11.80 -24.70 -22.97
N TRP A 636 -10.83 -24.37 -23.80
CA TRP A 636 -9.43 -24.19 -23.41
C TRP A 636 -8.89 -22.76 -23.64
N LEU A 637 -9.70 -21.84 -24.20
CA LEU A 637 -9.28 -20.45 -24.45
C LEU A 637 -10.40 -19.47 -24.08
N THR A 638 -10.10 -18.60 -23.12
CA THR A 638 -10.96 -17.51 -22.69
C THR A 638 -10.30 -16.16 -22.99
N VAL A 639 -11.05 -15.19 -23.50
CA VAL A 639 -10.67 -13.79 -23.60
C VAL A 639 -11.44 -12.99 -22.55
N GLU A 640 -10.74 -12.14 -21.80
CA GLU A 640 -11.34 -11.28 -20.78
C GLU A 640 -10.74 -9.88 -20.86
N GLY A 641 -11.48 -8.92 -20.36
CA GLY A 641 -10.98 -7.56 -20.21
C GLY A 641 -11.81 -6.74 -19.25
N ASN A 642 -11.19 -5.68 -18.79
CA ASN A 642 -11.86 -4.66 -18.01
C ASN A 642 -11.35 -3.26 -18.38
N ALA A 643 -12.19 -2.28 -18.14
CA ALA A 643 -11.88 -0.86 -18.36
C ALA A 643 -12.50 -0.04 -17.24
N ALA A 644 -11.74 0.90 -16.71
CA ALA A 644 -12.23 1.96 -15.84
C ALA A 644 -11.95 3.29 -16.50
N LEU A 645 -13.01 4.06 -16.76
CA LEU A 645 -12.94 5.40 -17.33
C LEU A 645 -13.50 6.37 -16.30
N SER A 646 -12.74 7.41 -15.91
CA SER A 646 -13.13 8.28 -14.81
C SER A 646 -12.80 9.75 -15.03
N ILE A 647 -13.54 10.59 -14.30
CA ILE A 647 -13.32 12.03 -14.13
C ILE A 647 -13.20 12.28 -12.64
N ASN A 648 -12.14 12.95 -12.24
CA ASN A 648 -11.81 13.18 -10.83
C ASN A 648 -11.45 14.65 -10.67
N LYS A 649 -12.28 15.43 -9.96
CA LYS A 649 -12.17 16.89 -9.93
C LYS A 649 -12.26 17.47 -8.52
N ILE A 650 -11.50 18.55 -8.29
CA ILE A 650 -11.70 19.49 -7.18
C ILE A 650 -12.42 20.71 -7.75
N LYS A 651 -13.50 21.16 -7.11
CA LYS A 651 -14.27 22.31 -7.61
C LYS A 651 -13.57 23.64 -7.39
N ASP A 652 -13.06 23.84 -6.18
CA ASP A 652 -12.30 25.02 -5.76
C ASP A 652 -11.00 24.53 -5.14
N PHE A 653 -9.86 24.87 -5.72
CA PHE A 653 -8.55 24.47 -5.22
C PHE A 653 -7.62 25.67 -5.09
N ASP A 654 -7.15 25.89 -3.88
CA ASP A 654 -6.09 26.86 -3.57
C ASP A 654 -4.77 26.11 -3.40
N GLU A 655 -3.85 26.34 -4.31
CA GLU A 655 -2.49 25.81 -4.25
C GLU A 655 -1.56 26.83 -3.62
N PHE A 656 -0.67 26.38 -2.76
CA PHE A 656 0.39 27.19 -2.17
C PHE A 656 1.73 26.75 -2.74
N VAL A 657 2.44 27.70 -3.37
CA VAL A 657 3.70 27.45 -4.07
C VAL A 657 4.79 28.31 -3.45
N GLU A 658 5.92 27.67 -3.15
CA GLU A 658 7.13 28.33 -2.66
C GLU A 658 7.58 29.42 -3.64
N ASP A 659 7.86 30.64 -3.14
CA ASP A 659 8.38 31.77 -3.91
C ASP A 659 9.81 32.06 -3.46
N TRP A 660 10.76 31.98 -4.39
CA TRP A 660 12.19 32.16 -4.10
C TRP A 660 12.65 33.62 -4.27
N ASP A 661 11.77 34.50 -4.76
CA ASP A 661 12.09 35.93 -4.88
C ASP A 661 12.04 36.60 -3.51
N ASP A 662 12.81 37.66 -3.34
CA ASP A 662 12.74 38.50 -2.15
C ASP A 662 11.44 39.33 -2.18
N TRP A 663 10.42 38.82 -1.52
CA TRP A 663 9.08 39.35 -1.53
C TRP A 663 8.89 40.52 -0.57
N LYS A 664 9.82 40.80 0.34
CA LYS A 664 9.74 41.93 1.30
C LYS A 664 9.52 43.29 0.64
N ASP A 665 9.97 43.40 -0.60
CA ASP A 665 9.78 44.58 -1.43
C ASP A 665 8.55 44.49 -2.35
N ASN A 666 7.77 43.37 -2.29
CA ASN A 666 6.61 43.13 -3.13
C ASN A 666 5.34 43.74 -2.50
N PRO A 667 4.61 44.67 -3.19
CA PRO A 667 3.39 45.29 -2.68
C PRO A 667 2.24 44.28 -2.48
N ASP A 668 2.31 43.08 -3.09
CA ASP A 668 1.35 41.99 -2.93
C ASP A 668 1.71 41.02 -1.81
N ALA A 669 2.70 41.30 -0.99
CA ALA A 669 3.16 40.47 0.11
C ALA A 669 2.05 39.99 1.07
N ALA A 670 0.97 40.77 1.20
CA ALA A 670 -0.20 40.38 2.01
C ALA A 670 -0.94 39.13 1.50
N LYS A 671 -0.64 38.64 0.29
CA LYS A 671 -1.19 37.42 -0.30
C LYS A 671 -0.34 36.17 -0.02
N TYR A 672 0.84 36.33 0.59
CA TYR A 672 1.74 35.23 0.86
C TYR A 672 1.48 34.63 2.23
N HIS A 673 1.59 33.34 2.29
CA HIS A 673 1.66 32.59 3.53
C HIS A 673 3.08 32.06 3.70
N CYS A 674 3.59 32.09 4.92
CA CYS A 674 4.87 31.44 5.21
C CYS A 674 4.61 29.97 5.56
N ASP A 675 5.45 29.07 5.04
CA ASP A 675 5.52 27.73 5.56
C ASP A 675 6.19 27.73 6.95
N GLY A 676 6.26 26.56 7.60
CA GLY A 676 6.89 26.44 8.93
C GLY A 676 8.40 26.76 8.94
N ASN A 677 9.05 26.94 7.78
CA ASN A 677 10.45 27.35 7.63
C ASN A 677 10.63 28.86 7.50
N GLY A 678 9.55 29.64 7.39
CA GLY A 678 9.56 31.04 7.06
C GLY A 678 9.76 31.31 5.56
N ASP A 679 9.64 30.26 4.71
CA ASP A 679 9.63 30.41 3.26
C ASP A 679 8.26 30.93 2.83
N GLU A 680 8.24 31.89 1.91
CA GLU A 680 7.01 32.51 1.47
C GLU A 680 6.29 31.62 0.47
N LEU A 681 4.97 31.58 0.60
CA LEU A 681 4.08 30.81 -0.26
C LEU A 681 3.16 31.75 -1.03
N ARG A 682 3.15 31.58 -2.35
CA ARG A 682 2.19 32.26 -3.22
C ARG A 682 0.97 31.40 -3.42
N GLN A 683 -0.22 31.97 -3.27
CA GLN A 683 -1.50 31.29 -3.47
C GLN A 683 -1.97 31.43 -4.92
N PHE A 684 -2.37 30.30 -5.53
CA PHE A 684 -3.04 30.27 -6.82
C PHE A 684 -4.36 29.51 -6.70
N HIS A 685 -5.39 30.08 -7.31
CA HIS A 685 -6.72 29.51 -7.32
C HIS A 685 -7.02 28.79 -8.64
N TYR A 686 -7.61 27.60 -8.57
CA TYR A 686 -8.01 26.77 -9.71
C TYR A 686 -9.46 26.33 -9.57
N ASP A 687 -10.26 26.59 -10.60
CA ASP A 687 -11.61 26.08 -10.75
C ASP A 687 -11.59 24.72 -11.44
N ASN A 688 -12.32 23.73 -10.91
CA ASN A 688 -12.49 22.41 -11.54
C ASN A 688 -11.19 21.68 -11.90
N SER A 689 -10.17 21.77 -11.06
CA SER A 689 -8.89 21.11 -11.31
C SER A 689 -8.96 19.58 -11.17
N THR A 690 -8.12 18.84 -11.89
CA THR A 690 -8.05 17.38 -11.80
C THR A 690 -7.27 16.96 -10.56
N LEU A 691 -7.82 16.02 -9.77
CA LEU A 691 -7.14 15.39 -8.65
C LEU A 691 -5.86 14.68 -9.11
N ALA A 692 -4.75 14.95 -8.43
CA ALA A 692 -3.48 14.28 -8.66
C ALA A 692 -3.60 12.75 -8.58
N PHE A 693 -2.73 12.04 -9.27
CA PHE A 693 -2.65 10.57 -9.30
C PHE A 693 -3.98 9.86 -9.66
N SER A 694 -4.80 10.51 -10.45
CA SER A 694 -6.10 9.99 -10.86
C SER A 694 -6.17 9.88 -12.39
N PRO A 695 -5.64 8.78 -12.98
CA PRO A 695 -5.70 8.57 -14.43
C PRO A 695 -7.14 8.46 -14.89
N SER A 696 -7.45 9.04 -16.06
CA SER A 696 -8.79 9.00 -16.63
C SER A 696 -9.17 7.64 -17.25
N ALA A 697 -8.19 6.78 -17.51
CA ALA A 697 -8.42 5.45 -18.07
C ALA A 697 -7.41 4.43 -17.51
N ILE A 698 -7.93 3.27 -17.07
CA ILE A 698 -7.17 2.07 -16.71
C ILE A 698 -7.83 0.91 -17.45
N LEU A 699 -7.06 0.20 -18.28
CA LEU A 699 -7.57 -0.90 -19.12
C LEU A 699 -6.75 -2.16 -18.87
N ASN A 700 -7.39 -3.31 -18.82
CA ASN A 700 -6.74 -4.62 -18.76
C ASN A 700 -7.37 -5.57 -19.77
N GLY A 701 -6.56 -6.34 -20.47
CA GLY A 701 -6.97 -7.40 -21.38
C GLY A 701 -6.21 -8.69 -21.11
N PHE A 702 -6.91 -9.82 -21.15
CA PHE A 702 -6.38 -11.13 -20.82
C PHE A 702 -6.73 -12.15 -21.90
N LEU A 703 -5.75 -13.04 -22.21
CA LEU A 703 -5.99 -14.28 -22.90
C LEU A 703 -5.60 -15.42 -21.96
N ASN A 704 -6.57 -16.22 -21.57
CA ASN A 704 -6.40 -17.33 -20.65
C ASN A 704 -6.49 -18.66 -21.42
N PHE A 705 -5.39 -19.38 -21.45
CA PHE A 705 -5.28 -20.69 -22.10
C PHE A 705 -5.09 -21.78 -21.04
N HIS A 706 -5.82 -22.90 -21.16
CA HIS A 706 -5.61 -24.08 -20.32
C HIS A 706 -5.87 -25.36 -21.11
N TYR A 707 -4.90 -26.25 -21.12
CA TYR A 707 -5.03 -27.54 -21.84
C TYR A 707 -4.04 -28.57 -21.28
N LYS A 708 -4.53 -29.74 -20.84
CA LYS A 708 -3.74 -30.89 -20.41
C LYS A 708 -2.57 -30.54 -19.47
N GLY A 709 -2.84 -29.84 -18.37
CA GLY A 709 -1.84 -29.41 -17.41
C GLY A 709 -1.10 -28.13 -17.76
N TRP A 710 -1.16 -27.65 -19.00
CA TRP A 710 -0.67 -26.34 -19.43
C TRP A 710 -1.67 -25.23 -19.08
N GLN A 711 -1.15 -24.15 -18.56
CA GLN A 711 -1.87 -22.90 -18.37
C GLN A 711 -1.00 -21.75 -18.82
N ALA A 712 -1.59 -20.85 -19.59
CA ALA A 712 -0.92 -19.62 -20.04
C ALA A 712 -1.87 -18.45 -19.88
N VAL A 713 -1.35 -17.34 -19.35
CA VAL A 713 -2.07 -16.09 -19.25
C VAL A 713 -1.24 -15.00 -19.92
N TRP A 714 -1.80 -14.40 -20.95
CA TRP A 714 -1.32 -13.15 -21.52
C TRP A 714 -2.11 -12.01 -20.92
N HIS A 715 -1.45 -11.03 -20.32
CA HIS A 715 -2.07 -9.85 -19.74
C HIS A 715 -1.46 -8.59 -20.33
N THR A 716 -2.29 -7.70 -20.86
CA THR A 716 -1.87 -6.35 -21.30
C THR A 716 -2.65 -5.32 -20.52
N GLY A 717 -1.92 -4.41 -19.86
CA GLY A 717 -2.46 -3.27 -19.12
C GLY A 717 -2.13 -1.94 -19.80
N TYR A 718 -3.02 -0.96 -19.66
CA TYR A 718 -2.83 0.42 -20.08
C TYR A 718 -3.29 1.38 -18.98
N VAL A 719 -2.50 2.41 -18.71
CA VAL A 719 -2.83 3.51 -17.80
C VAL A 719 -2.61 4.82 -18.53
N SER A 720 -3.63 5.68 -18.51
CA SER A 720 -3.53 7.01 -19.12
C SER A 720 -2.62 7.94 -18.32
N ARG A 721 -2.34 9.15 -18.84
CA ARG A 721 -1.57 10.20 -18.15
C ARG A 721 -2.07 10.40 -16.71
N GLN A 722 -1.14 10.64 -15.79
CA GLN A 722 -1.40 11.01 -14.40
C GLN A 722 -0.74 12.36 -14.10
N TYR A 723 -1.51 13.31 -13.58
CA TYR A 723 -0.95 14.54 -13.05
C TYR A 723 -0.33 14.29 -11.67
N LEU A 724 0.77 14.93 -11.37
CA LEU A 724 1.48 14.78 -10.09
C LEU A 724 1.04 15.80 -9.04
N ASP A 725 0.41 16.89 -9.48
CA ASP A 725 -0.25 17.89 -8.65
C ASP A 725 -1.70 18.14 -9.12
N ASN A 726 -2.42 19.00 -8.41
CA ASN A 726 -3.81 19.30 -8.71
C ASN A 726 -4.00 20.47 -9.71
N THR A 727 -2.98 20.82 -10.49
CA THR A 727 -3.01 21.98 -11.40
C THR A 727 -3.31 21.64 -12.86
N GLU A 728 -3.42 20.37 -13.19
CA GLU A 728 -3.57 19.85 -14.57
C GLU A 728 -2.42 20.23 -15.51
N ASN A 729 -1.25 20.58 -14.99
CA ASN A 729 -0.11 20.92 -15.82
C ASN A 729 0.51 19.65 -16.42
N LYS A 730 0.61 19.61 -17.75
CA LYS A 730 1.14 18.46 -18.50
C LYS A 730 2.64 18.23 -18.27
N ASP A 731 3.39 19.27 -17.98
CA ASP A 731 4.83 19.16 -17.72
C ASP A 731 5.08 18.52 -16.34
N ARG A 732 4.14 18.66 -15.40
CA ARG A 732 4.15 18.04 -14.09
C ARG A 732 3.26 16.80 -14.05
N SER A 733 3.51 15.86 -14.96
CA SER A 733 2.70 14.66 -15.12
C SER A 733 3.52 13.46 -15.57
N LEU A 734 2.99 12.28 -15.35
CA LEU A 734 3.52 11.03 -15.88
C LEU A 734 2.84 10.70 -17.22
N PRO A 735 3.58 10.40 -18.29
CA PRO A 735 3.00 9.95 -19.56
C PRO A 735 2.17 8.67 -19.41
N ALA A 736 1.23 8.45 -20.32
CA ALA A 736 0.53 7.18 -20.43
C ALA A 736 1.50 6.05 -20.77
N TYR A 737 1.19 4.84 -20.30
CA TYR A 737 2.00 3.65 -20.55
C TYR A 737 1.15 2.40 -20.76
N SER A 738 1.74 1.40 -21.42
CA SER A 738 1.18 0.06 -21.56
C SER A 738 2.25 -0.98 -21.28
N THR A 739 1.86 -2.07 -20.63
CA THR A 739 2.74 -3.20 -20.34
C THR A 739 2.06 -4.52 -20.68
N THR A 740 2.86 -5.51 -21.06
CA THR A 740 2.36 -6.85 -21.33
C THR A 740 3.16 -7.87 -20.53
N ASN A 741 2.46 -8.78 -19.86
CA ASN A 741 3.02 -9.85 -19.04
C ASN A 741 2.52 -11.20 -19.56
N VAL A 742 3.34 -12.24 -19.39
CA VAL A 742 3.01 -13.62 -19.78
C VAL A 742 3.32 -14.55 -18.62
N ASN A 743 2.34 -15.32 -18.19
CA ASN A 743 2.49 -16.36 -17.19
C ASN A 743 2.28 -17.73 -17.85
N LEU A 744 3.23 -18.64 -17.71
CA LEU A 744 3.15 -20.01 -18.19
C LEU A 744 3.29 -20.96 -16.99
N ASN A 745 2.40 -21.93 -16.88
CA ASN A 745 2.49 -22.98 -15.88
C ASN A 745 2.24 -24.34 -16.52
N TYR A 746 2.98 -25.36 -16.05
CA TYR A 746 2.76 -26.74 -16.42
C TYR A 746 2.70 -27.61 -15.17
N THR A 747 1.58 -28.30 -14.98
CA THR A 747 1.36 -29.24 -13.88
C THR A 747 1.64 -30.64 -14.36
N LEU A 748 2.66 -31.28 -13.79
CA LEU A 748 3.05 -32.66 -14.04
C LEU A 748 2.60 -33.54 -12.86
N PRO A 749 1.59 -34.40 -13.03
CA PRO A 749 1.25 -35.39 -12.02
C PRO A 749 2.42 -36.37 -11.81
N LEU A 750 2.85 -36.49 -10.57
CA LEU A 750 3.92 -37.43 -10.17
C LEU A 750 3.35 -38.41 -9.17
N LYS A 751 3.50 -39.71 -9.43
CA LYS A 751 3.08 -40.78 -8.49
C LYS A 751 4.27 -41.49 -7.86
N ALA A 752 5.38 -40.79 -7.70
CA ALA A 752 6.64 -41.36 -7.23
C ALA A 752 7.13 -40.64 -5.96
N ILE A 753 7.60 -41.38 -4.99
CA ILE A 753 8.32 -40.90 -3.79
C ILE A 753 7.44 -39.93 -2.91
N GLY A 754 6.13 -40.17 -2.82
CA GLY A 754 5.25 -39.34 -2.00
C GLY A 754 4.90 -37.95 -2.60
N VAL A 755 5.47 -37.58 -3.75
CA VAL A 755 5.11 -36.36 -4.47
C VAL A 755 3.89 -36.63 -5.34
N LYS A 756 2.84 -35.85 -5.16
CA LYS A 756 1.59 -35.92 -5.95
C LYS A 756 1.71 -35.23 -7.30
N GLU A 757 2.33 -34.04 -7.30
CA GLU A 757 2.51 -33.24 -8.51
C GLU A 757 3.71 -32.29 -8.41
N ALA A 758 4.29 -31.95 -9.56
CA ALA A 758 5.24 -30.86 -9.72
C ALA A 758 4.65 -29.81 -10.65
N ILE A 759 4.73 -28.55 -10.26
CA ILE A 759 4.25 -27.41 -11.05
C ILE A 759 5.48 -26.59 -11.46
N PHE A 760 5.69 -26.44 -12.76
CA PHE A 760 6.73 -25.60 -13.34
C PHE A 760 6.07 -24.29 -13.79
N GLY A 761 6.65 -23.16 -13.42
CA GLY A 761 6.14 -21.84 -13.77
C GLY A 761 7.21 -20.97 -14.42
N VAL A 762 6.78 -20.13 -15.36
CA VAL A 762 7.58 -19.04 -15.92
C VAL A 762 6.72 -17.78 -15.93
N ASN A 763 7.24 -16.72 -15.32
CA ASN A 763 6.64 -15.40 -15.33
C ASN A 763 7.53 -14.44 -16.12
N LEU A 764 6.99 -13.84 -17.17
CA LEU A 764 7.65 -12.84 -18.00
C LEU A 764 6.88 -11.52 -17.82
N SER A 765 7.51 -10.51 -17.24
CA SER A 765 6.89 -9.20 -17.04
C SER A 765 7.47 -8.18 -18.02
N ASN A 766 6.61 -7.27 -18.50
CA ASN A 766 6.96 -6.19 -19.40
C ASN A 766 7.76 -6.69 -20.62
N ILE A 767 7.17 -7.66 -21.35
CA ILE A 767 7.87 -8.37 -22.45
C ILE A 767 8.31 -7.46 -23.59
N PHE A 768 7.68 -6.29 -23.75
CA PHE A 768 8.07 -5.29 -24.74
C PHE A 768 9.06 -4.27 -24.21
N ASN A 769 9.56 -4.46 -22.97
CA ASN A 769 10.61 -3.65 -22.36
C ASN A 769 10.29 -2.15 -22.30
N ALA A 770 9.04 -1.78 -22.03
CA ALA A 770 8.61 -0.40 -21.91
C ALA A 770 9.34 0.31 -20.76
N ARG A 771 9.73 1.57 -20.98
CA ARG A 771 10.36 2.44 -19.97
C ARG A 771 9.33 3.47 -19.51
N TYR A 772 8.85 3.32 -18.27
CA TYR A 772 7.78 4.14 -17.72
C TYR A 772 7.90 4.26 -16.21
N ALA A 773 7.28 5.31 -15.68
CA ALA A 773 7.02 5.44 -14.25
C ALA A 773 5.51 5.33 -14.00
N ASN A 774 5.13 4.62 -12.97
CA ASN A 774 3.74 4.38 -12.59
C ASN A 774 3.29 5.24 -11.40
N SER A 775 4.21 5.93 -10.76
CA SER A 775 3.98 6.95 -9.74
C SER A 775 5.15 7.95 -9.74
N GLY A 776 5.09 8.95 -8.88
CA GLY A 776 6.13 9.95 -8.73
C GLY A 776 5.73 11.03 -7.73
N TRP A 777 6.55 12.05 -7.63
CA TRP A 777 6.26 13.27 -6.91
C TRP A 777 6.73 14.47 -7.73
N VAL A 778 6.21 15.65 -7.43
CA VAL A 778 6.65 16.90 -8.01
C VAL A 778 6.87 17.94 -6.92
N TYR A 779 7.96 18.68 -7.06
CA TYR A 779 8.19 19.93 -6.36
C TYR A 779 8.19 21.05 -7.38
N SER A 780 7.56 22.18 -7.07
CA SER A 780 7.61 23.36 -7.92
C SER A 780 7.78 24.62 -7.09
N ALA A 781 8.39 25.63 -7.69
CA ALA A 781 8.60 26.93 -7.08
C ALA A 781 8.46 28.04 -8.14
N ILE A 782 8.23 29.23 -7.66
CA ILE A 782 8.22 30.46 -8.45
C ILE A 782 9.48 31.26 -8.13
N ALA A 783 10.03 31.87 -9.15
CA ALA A 783 11.16 32.82 -9.06
C ALA A 783 11.07 33.72 -10.29
N GLU A 784 10.23 34.73 -10.24
CA GLU A 784 9.95 35.61 -11.38
C GLU A 784 11.19 36.38 -11.81
N SER A 785 12.09 36.70 -10.87
CA SER A 785 13.41 37.31 -11.15
C SER A 785 14.31 36.42 -12.06
N TYR A 786 14.05 35.11 -12.05
CA TYR A 786 14.73 34.14 -12.92
C TYR A 786 13.85 33.64 -14.08
N GLY A 787 12.68 34.27 -14.30
CA GLY A 787 11.78 33.92 -15.38
C GLY A 787 10.83 32.77 -15.06
N HIS A 788 10.77 32.32 -13.81
CA HIS A 788 9.85 31.26 -13.37
C HIS A 788 8.56 31.83 -12.81
N THR A 789 7.60 32.06 -13.70
CA THR A 789 6.26 32.55 -13.39
C THR A 789 5.33 31.37 -13.07
N ASN A 790 4.07 31.63 -12.75
CA ASN A 790 3.06 30.58 -12.54
C ASN A 790 2.92 29.63 -13.74
N ASP A 791 2.98 30.15 -14.96
CA ASP A 791 2.84 29.37 -16.19
C ASP A 791 4.11 28.57 -16.53
N ASN A 792 5.26 29.08 -16.11
CA ASN A 792 6.59 28.52 -16.40
C ASN A 792 7.37 28.33 -15.10
N ARG A 793 6.81 27.58 -14.16
CA ARG A 793 7.46 27.33 -12.87
C ARG A 793 8.76 26.58 -13.02
N TYR A 794 9.66 26.85 -12.11
CA TYR A 794 10.66 25.87 -11.76
C TYR A 794 9.97 24.61 -11.24
N TYR A 795 10.40 23.41 -11.66
CA TYR A 795 9.92 22.15 -11.11
C TYR A 795 10.94 21.03 -11.18
N GLN A 796 10.82 20.10 -10.27
CA GLN A 796 11.56 18.85 -10.21
C GLN A 796 10.59 17.69 -10.04
N ILE A 797 10.80 16.61 -10.80
CA ILE A 797 10.00 15.39 -10.71
C ILE A 797 10.88 14.24 -10.24
N GLY A 798 10.40 13.48 -9.25
CA GLY A 798 10.90 12.17 -8.93
C GLY A 798 9.99 11.12 -9.55
N PHE A 799 10.55 10.25 -10.37
CA PHE A 799 9.83 9.17 -11.06
C PHE A 799 9.97 7.86 -10.29
N VAL A 800 8.86 7.19 -10.00
CA VAL A 800 8.84 5.83 -9.45
C VAL A 800 8.64 4.85 -10.60
N PRO A 801 9.72 4.30 -11.18
CA PRO A 801 9.61 3.44 -12.35
C PRO A 801 9.33 1.99 -11.99
N SER A 802 8.84 1.25 -12.97
CA SER A 802 8.92 -0.21 -12.99
C SER A 802 10.07 -0.67 -13.86
N ALA A 803 10.65 -1.83 -13.51
CA ALA A 803 11.70 -2.44 -14.31
C ALA A 803 11.23 -2.69 -15.75
N GLY A 804 12.17 -2.68 -16.67
CA GLY A 804 11.94 -3.17 -18.01
C GLY A 804 11.59 -4.65 -18.04
N PHE A 805 11.97 -5.37 -19.09
CA PHE A 805 11.74 -6.82 -19.15
C PHE A 805 12.36 -7.56 -17.94
N THR A 806 11.54 -8.38 -17.29
CA THR A 806 11.99 -9.30 -16.23
C THR A 806 11.41 -10.70 -16.44
N ALA A 807 12.17 -11.72 -16.01
CA ALA A 807 11.77 -13.11 -16.09
C ALA A 807 12.01 -13.81 -14.75
N MET A 808 11.10 -14.72 -14.38
CA MET A 808 11.21 -15.55 -13.17
C MET A 808 10.74 -16.97 -13.46
N GLY A 809 11.56 -17.96 -13.13
CA GLY A 809 11.21 -19.38 -13.20
C GLY A 809 10.86 -19.91 -11.81
N SER A 810 9.91 -20.85 -11.72
CA SER A 810 9.49 -21.45 -10.46
C SER A 810 9.25 -22.94 -10.56
N ILE A 811 9.44 -23.64 -9.45
CA ILE A 811 9.04 -25.03 -9.25
C ILE A 811 8.31 -25.17 -7.92
N THR A 812 7.17 -25.86 -7.94
CA THR A 812 6.42 -26.22 -6.72
C THR A 812 6.23 -27.72 -6.71
N LEU A 813 6.53 -28.35 -5.57
CA LEU A 813 6.27 -29.77 -5.32
C LEU A 813 5.18 -29.88 -4.28
N ARG A 814 4.16 -30.70 -4.54
CA ARG A 814 3.06 -31.00 -3.61
C ARG A 814 3.08 -32.47 -3.20
N PHE A 815 2.85 -32.69 -1.91
CA PHE A 815 2.92 -34.00 -1.24
C PHE A 815 1.58 -34.47 -0.74
#